data_d7eaaaa812b0831cc72e4815df9d5545
#
_entry.id   d7eaaaa812b0831cc72e4815df9d5545
#
_cell.length_a   1.000
_cell.length_b   1.000
_cell.length_c   1.000
_cell.angle_alpha   90.00
_cell.angle_beta   90.00
_cell.angle_gamma   90.00
#
_symmetry.space_group_name_H-M   'P 1'
#
loop_
_entity.id
_entity.type
_entity.pdbx_description
1 polymer ?
#
loop_
_entity_poly.entity_id
_entity_poly.type
_entity_poly.pdbx_seq_one_letter_code
_entity_poly.pdbx_strand_id
1 'polypeptide(L)'
;MKAKKRHRISRNEIRVPFLKKRSPELKAAARRLCAAYRQSKKKSKMKSSSSEIKRILISDQRDFKIFLIKYKKFISVTLQQDISNPLSYVVRKYEELAVCKGSLWTVKLFKKLYDTALRISTSNKFDPIPYQKCNSRGEPKLLGPLLPLLHGTLNERRSALSALLVIKLITPEDPKFTTKGITDKPPIELLPIDRVPEVGSYFKRWADKNPDNKLKTDIYKFSKCYQDVLEETFPKRFREDRFEKMKSLSDIHISGRNGPNGPCLSTIVLDHGALTPNMCTEEEPYISIKSVAKMTNNKDLITLIENFDDEPYTWNNTKSKSPIHSRISLKREPWAKTRPFAICDYFSQSALLGLHKYIFMFLESQVEDGTFYQDRVSEIVREWTRHEPIENDRVESADLTEATNRIPIEVQAEIIAQLLGNGFAMKWRVICSERNFIDPDGNIIKYNAGQPMGLLSSWGALALWHHIIVRSCLRYLGICRDPESPRYVVIGDDVSMKGSDLFDIYQEIVEVVQGVGISKSKGYHKDTQHLNNPLLVGDEPVKFMHTAELAKRVFCNGQEITVVPTDEVLTSFVDPSQFPELLKSLDRRGYPELKFADLPALTSLCHHRRLALLLSTNPITGCAHFIGVTPPEKGHALLDELIWFQPDFDVSKFKLAFIKQLKVRLIKTLSSAVTNLNDWFKLAITEGEVKVKDWVYASESQGLAIFLVTQKCRDTLEKLMDEKHLTEVFPKGEINISTLRKYLGEMQTLFEVDLLFKEGNISRERSRKVFINILIAKVLRETVRTTEAAS
;
A
#
# COMPACT_ATOMS: atom_id res chain seq x y z
N MET A 1 -23.83 -11.34 54.39
CA MET A 1 -23.64 -12.74 53.98
C MET A 1 -24.84 -13.18 53.18
N LYS A 2 -24.69 -13.34 51.85
CA LYS A 2 -25.50 -14.26 51.00
C LYS A 2 -24.72 -14.38 49.68
N ALA A 3 -24.12 -15.54 49.46
CA ALA A 3 -23.33 -15.89 48.31
C ALA A 3 -24.23 -16.12 47.09
N LYS A 4 -24.00 -15.41 45.96
CA LYS A 4 -24.63 -15.71 44.68
C LYS A 4 -23.95 -16.92 44.03
N LYS A 5 -24.68 -18.02 43.96
CA LYS A 5 -24.31 -19.26 43.23
C LYS A 5 -24.10 -18.91 41.74
N ARG A 6 -22.88 -19.21 41.23
CA ARG A 6 -22.59 -19.26 39.81
C ARG A 6 -23.27 -20.52 39.22
N HIS A 7 -24.22 -20.34 38.32
CA HIS A 7 -24.73 -21.43 37.49
C HIS A 7 -23.60 -21.94 36.55
N ARG A 8 -23.12 -23.11 36.85
CA ARG A 8 -22.33 -23.93 35.91
C ARG A 8 -23.32 -24.51 34.89
N ILE A 9 -23.28 -24.02 33.64
CA ILE A 9 -23.96 -24.66 32.51
C ILE A 9 -23.30 -26.03 32.29
N SER A 10 -24.08 -27.08 32.38
CA SER A 10 -23.59 -28.45 32.26
C SER A 10 -23.17 -28.77 30.83
N ARG A 11 -22.17 -29.63 30.69
CA ARG A 11 -21.51 -30.05 29.47
C ARG A 11 -22.37 -30.75 28.41
N ASN A 12 -23.68 -30.90 28.65
CA ASN A 12 -24.54 -31.79 27.85
C ASN A 12 -25.58 -31.09 26.94
N GLU A 13 -25.61 -29.77 26.88
CA GLU A 13 -26.69 -29.05 26.15
C GLU A 13 -26.32 -28.40 24.80
N ILE A 14 -25.30 -28.89 24.13
CA ILE A 14 -25.15 -28.58 22.69
C ILE A 14 -25.53 -29.84 21.90
N ARG A 15 -26.80 -30.18 21.93
CA ARG A 15 -27.40 -31.08 20.96
C ARG A 15 -27.81 -30.31 19.73
N VAL A 16 -27.03 -30.43 18.64
CA VAL A 16 -27.42 -29.95 17.32
C VAL A 16 -28.47 -30.90 16.75
N PRO A 17 -29.72 -30.48 16.53
CA PRO A 17 -30.82 -31.37 16.11
C PRO A 17 -30.71 -31.97 14.71
N PHE A 18 -29.72 -31.62 13.93
CA PHE A 18 -29.66 -31.89 12.49
C PHE A 18 -28.84 -33.12 12.05
N LEU A 19 -28.36 -33.96 12.96
CA LEU A 19 -27.41 -35.02 12.61
C LEU A 19 -28.00 -36.44 12.56
N LYS A 20 -29.33 -36.62 12.64
CA LYS A 20 -29.93 -37.95 12.68
C LYS A 20 -29.97 -38.76 11.37
N LYS A 21 -29.60 -38.18 10.22
CA LYS A 21 -29.66 -38.84 8.88
C LYS A 21 -28.41 -38.67 8.04
N ARG A 22 -27.21 -38.68 8.58
CA ARG A 22 -25.97 -38.54 7.75
C ARG A 22 -25.02 -39.73 7.96
N SER A 23 -24.27 -40.07 6.89
CA SER A 23 -23.33 -41.21 6.83
C SER A 23 -22.29 -41.21 7.98
N PRO A 24 -21.74 -42.37 8.35
CA PRO A 24 -20.70 -42.49 9.38
C PRO A 24 -19.48 -41.60 9.12
N GLU A 25 -19.11 -41.40 7.85
CA GLU A 25 -17.97 -40.57 7.41
C GLU A 25 -18.19 -39.07 7.67
N LEU A 26 -19.39 -38.55 7.41
CA LEU A 26 -19.75 -37.16 7.74
C LEU A 26 -19.82 -36.89 9.23
N LYS A 27 -20.21 -37.92 10.04
CA LYS A 27 -20.15 -37.84 11.49
C LYS A 27 -18.71 -37.85 12.01
N ALA A 28 -17.80 -38.57 11.36
CA ALA A 28 -16.37 -38.59 11.67
C ALA A 28 -15.70 -37.26 11.30
N ALA A 29 -16.01 -36.70 10.14
CA ALA A 29 -15.53 -35.36 9.69
C ALA A 29 -16.01 -34.25 10.63
N ALA A 30 -17.27 -34.24 11.03
CA ALA A 30 -17.80 -33.28 12.00
C ALA A 30 -17.14 -33.41 13.39
N ARG A 31 -16.82 -34.64 13.85
CA ARG A 31 -16.06 -34.85 15.09
C ARG A 31 -14.62 -34.34 14.99
N ARG A 32 -13.94 -34.52 13.84
CA ARG A 32 -12.59 -33.96 13.58
C ARG A 32 -12.60 -32.43 13.56
N LEU A 33 -13.58 -31.83 12.92
CA LEU A 33 -13.77 -30.36 12.90
C LEU A 33 -14.02 -29.79 14.31
N CYS A 34 -14.87 -30.47 15.12
CA CYS A 34 -15.09 -30.07 16.50
C CYS A 34 -13.86 -30.28 17.40
N ALA A 35 -13.04 -31.30 17.14
CA ALA A 35 -11.78 -31.51 17.86
C ALA A 35 -10.74 -30.46 17.49
N ALA A 36 -10.59 -30.14 16.19
CA ALA A 36 -9.72 -29.04 15.71
C ALA A 36 -10.15 -27.68 16.27
N TYR A 37 -11.46 -27.39 16.31
CA TYR A 37 -12.01 -26.19 16.93
C TYR A 37 -11.73 -26.10 18.45
N ARG A 38 -11.78 -27.23 19.17
CA ARG A 38 -11.41 -27.27 20.58
C ARG A 38 -9.92 -27.09 20.83
N GLN A 39 -9.06 -27.60 19.94
CA GLN A 39 -7.61 -27.33 19.99
C GLN A 39 -7.27 -25.88 19.67
N SER A 40 -7.94 -25.27 18.70
CA SER A 40 -7.75 -23.86 18.41
C SER A 40 -8.18 -22.96 19.58
N LYS A 41 -9.29 -23.30 20.29
CA LYS A 41 -9.70 -22.55 21.48
C LYS A 41 -8.76 -22.73 22.70
N LYS A 42 -8.04 -23.85 22.82
CA LYS A 42 -7.01 -24.03 23.87
C LYS A 42 -5.76 -23.16 23.58
N LYS A 43 -5.40 -22.97 22.30
CA LYS A 43 -4.30 -22.06 21.90
C LYS A 43 -4.68 -20.59 21.97
N SER A 44 -5.97 -20.22 21.93
CA SER A 44 -6.44 -18.83 21.98
C SER A 44 -6.52 -18.23 23.38
N LYS A 45 -6.22 -18.99 24.44
CA LYS A 45 -6.17 -18.46 25.83
C LYS A 45 -4.83 -17.83 26.22
N MET A 46 -3.83 -17.86 25.34
CA MET A 46 -2.61 -17.09 25.50
C MET A 46 -2.44 -16.20 24.28
N LYS A 47 -2.50 -14.90 24.53
CA LYS A 47 -2.30 -13.76 23.66
C LYS A 47 -3.57 -13.17 23.02
N SER A 48 -4.22 -12.35 23.82
CA SER A 48 -4.98 -11.21 23.36
C SER A 48 -3.99 -10.11 22.99
N SER A 49 -3.66 -9.91 21.74
CA SER A 49 -3.30 -8.62 21.17
C SER A 49 -3.11 -8.77 19.66
N SER A 50 -3.65 -7.83 18.95
CA SER A 50 -3.53 -7.61 17.51
C SER A 50 -4.26 -8.60 16.60
N SER A 51 -5.50 -8.25 16.27
CA SER A 51 -6.14 -8.63 15.01
C SER A 51 -5.47 -7.89 13.84
N GLU A 52 -4.15 -8.10 13.68
CA GLU A 52 -3.44 -7.63 12.50
C GLU A 52 -3.76 -8.54 11.34
N ILE A 53 -4.20 -7.88 10.33
CA ILE A 53 -4.17 -8.20 8.91
C ILE A 53 -3.25 -9.37 8.59
N LYS A 54 -3.77 -10.57 8.62
CA LYS A 54 -3.15 -11.67 7.90
C LYS A 54 -3.34 -11.38 6.41
N ARG A 55 -2.41 -10.65 5.78
CA ARG A 55 -2.15 -10.91 4.37
C ARG A 55 -2.02 -12.43 4.25
N ILE A 56 -2.64 -12.99 3.22
CA ILE A 56 -2.69 -14.44 3.01
C ILE A 56 -1.27 -14.94 2.70
N LEU A 57 -0.46 -14.97 3.73
CA LEU A 57 0.81 -15.65 3.71
C LEU A 57 0.50 -17.04 4.25
N ILE A 58 0.80 -18.02 3.48
CA ILE A 58 0.43 -19.40 3.76
C ILE A 58 1.20 -19.87 4.99
N SER A 59 0.50 -20.07 6.10
CA SER A 59 1.04 -20.61 7.34
C SER A 59 0.87 -22.14 7.45
N ASP A 60 0.01 -22.71 6.61
CA ASP A 60 -0.30 -24.15 6.60
C ASP A 60 0.37 -24.81 5.38
N GLN A 61 1.15 -25.88 5.64
CA GLN A 61 1.80 -26.64 4.58
C GLN A 61 0.81 -27.23 3.56
N ARG A 62 -0.41 -27.55 4.00
CA ARG A 62 -1.44 -28.11 3.10
C ARG A 62 -1.92 -27.06 2.10
N ASP A 63 -2.19 -25.87 2.57
CA ASP A 63 -2.63 -24.76 1.73
C ASP A 63 -1.51 -24.36 0.74
N PHE A 64 -0.27 -24.42 1.19
CA PHE A 64 0.89 -24.17 0.33
C PHE A 64 0.99 -25.20 -0.80
N LYS A 65 0.82 -26.50 -0.50
CA LYS A 65 0.84 -27.56 -1.53
C LYS A 65 -0.29 -27.39 -2.54
N ILE A 66 -1.50 -27.06 -2.08
CA ILE A 66 -2.65 -26.78 -2.96
C ILE A 66 -2.35 -25.57 -3.86
N PHE A 67 -1.78 -24.52 -3.29
CA PHE A 67 -1.38 -23.36 -4.06
C PHE A 67 -0.33 -23.71 -5.14
N LEU A 68 0.71 -24.48 -4.80
CA LEU A 68 1.75 -24.88 -5.74
C LEU A 68 1.20 -25.63 -6.96
N ILE A 69 0.21 -26.51 -6.75
CA ILE A 69 -0.45 -27.24 -7.86
C ILE A 69 -1.15 -26.26 -8.78
N LYS A 70 -1.90 -25.29 -8.22
CA LYS A 70 -2.59 -24.26 -9.00
C LYS A 70 -1.60 -23.31 -9.68
N TYR A 71 -0.57 -22.90 -8.98
CA TYR A 71 0.46 -21.99 -9.47
C TYR A 71 1.24 -22.58 -10.65
N LYS A 72 1.61 -23.87 -10.54
CA LYS A 72 2.22 -24.60 -11.67
C LYS A 72 1.35 -24.50 -12.92
N LYS A 73 0.04 -24.80 -12.81
CA LYS A 73 -0.90 -24.70 -13.93
C LYS A 73 -1.01 -23.28 -14.45
N PHE A 74 -1.05 -22.29 -13.56
CA PHE A 74 -1.07 -20.86 -13.91
C PHE A 74 0.14 -20.49 -14.78
N ILE A 75 1.36 -20.81 -14.33
CA ILE A 75 2.59 -20.50 -15.07
C ILE A 75 2.65 -21.26 -16.41
N SER A 76 2.23 -22.53 -16.43
CA SER A 76 2.18 -23.31 -17.67
C SER A 76 1.31 -22.66 -18.73
N VAL A 77 0.16 -22.08 -18.35
CA VAL A 77 -0.72 -21.40 -19.29
C VAL A 77 -0.17 -20.01 -19.67
N THR A 78 0.31 -19.23 -18.70
CA THR A 78 0.67 -17.82 -18.93
C THR A 78 2.05 -17.63 -19.57
N LEU A 79 3.01 -18.50 -19.32
CA LEU A 79 4.35 -18.47 -19.93
C LEU A 79 4.57 -19.55 -20.99
N GLN A 80 3.62 -20.47 -21.17
CA GLN A 80 3.77 -21.64 -22.05
C GLN A 80 5.00 -22.48 -21.74
N GLN A 81 5.34 -22.59 -20.45
CA GLN A 81 6.52 -23.25 -19.92
C GLN A 81 6.17 -24.24 -18.81
N ASP A 82 6.77 -25.42 -18.79
CA ASP A 82 6.63 -26.35 -17.68
C ASP A 82 7.66 -26.05 -16.59
N ILE A 83 7.19 -25.53 -15.46
CA ILE A 83 8.01 -25.26 -14.29
C ILE A 83 8.02 -26.39 -13.25
N SER A 84 7.57 -27.58 -13.59
CA SER A 84 7.43 -28.70 -12.66
C SER A 84 8.73 -29.05 -11.95
N ASN A 85 9.78 -29.24 -12.73
CA ASN A 85 11.11 -29.58 -12.23
C ASN A 85 11.76 -28.44 -11.46
N PRO A 86 11.82 -27.19 -12.00
CA PRO A 86 12.31 -26.03 -11.29
C PRO A 86 11.60 -25.79 -9.96
N LEU A 87 10.27 -25.81 -9.96
CA LEU A 87 9.46 -25.55 -8.76
C LEU A 87 9.67 -26.65 -7.70
N SER A 88 9.64 -27.92 -8.10
CA SER A 88 9.88 -29.03 -7.19
C SER A 88 11.29 -29.00 -6.59
N TYR A 89 12.28 -28.62 -7.37
CA TYR A 89 13.64 -28.40 -6.89
C TYR A 89 13.72 -27.31 -5.83
N VAL A 90 13.13 -26.14 -6.08
CA VAL A 90 13.13 -25.00 -5.18
C VAL A 90 12.45 -25.35 -3.85
N VAL A 91 11.26 -25.98 -3.89
CA VAL A 91 10.52 -26.37 -2.70
C VAL A 91 11.29 -27.39 -1.87
N ARG A 92 11.83 -28.43 -2.51
CA ARG A 92 12.66 -29.44 -1.83
C ARG A 92 13.89 -28.81 -1.18
N LYS A 93 14.59 -27.91 -1.88
CA LYS A 93 15.77 -27.23 -1.31
C LYS A 93 15.41 -26.30 -0.16
N TYR A 94 14.25 -25.65 -0.23
CA TYR A 94 13.75 -24.88 0.89
C TYR A 94 13.49 -25.79 2.10
N GLU A 95 12.78 -26.90 1.94
CA GLU A 95 12.48 -27.86 3.04
C GLU A 95 13.76 -28.41 3.66
N GLU A 96 14.72 -28.88 2.86
CA GLU A 96 16.02 -29.40 3.31
C GLU A 96 16.76 -28.34 4.17
N LEU A 97 16.84 -27.11 3.71
CA LEU A 97 17.56 -26.04 4.39
C LEU A 97 16.78 -25.51 5.62
N ALA A 98 15.47 -25.45 5.56
CA ALA A 98 14.63 -25.01 6.69
C ALA A 98 14.74 -25.96 7.89
N VAL A 99 14.83 -27.27 7.64
CA VAL A 99 15.10 -28.27 8.69
C VAL A 99 16.46 -28.06 9.34
N CYS A 100 17.50 -27.77 8.52
CA CYS A 100 18.87 -27.68 9.02
C CYS A 100 19.22 -26.31 9.63
N LYS A 101 18.67 -25.20 9.11
CA LYS A 101 19.08 -23.83 9.43
C LYS A 101 17.93 -22.95 9.95
N GLY A 102 16.73 -23.47 10.00
CA GLY A 102 15.53 -22.74 10.37
C GLY A 102 14.89 -21.98 9.21
N SER A 103 13.59 -21.82 9.28
CA SER A 103 12.76 -21.22 8.22
C SER A 103 13.13 -19.77 7.96
N LEU A 104 13.34 -18.96 9.00
CA LEU A 104 13.70 -17.54 8.86
C LEU A 104 14.99 -17.34 8.06
N TRP A 105 16.04 -18.07 8.40
CA TRP A 105 17.32 -18.00 7.70
C TRP A 105 17.16 -18.44 6.24
N THR A 106 16.40 -19.49 6.01
CA THR A 106 16.18 -20.06 4.68
C THR A 106 15.40 -19.11 3.78
N VAL A 107 14.33 -18.47 4.28
CA VAL A 107 13.58 -17.45 3.52
C VAL A 107 14.49 -16.27 3.14
N LYS A 108 15.33 -15.80 4.06
CA LYS A 108 16.30 -14.72 3.77
C LYS A 108 17.34 -15.13 2.73
N LEU A 109 17.80 -16.38 2.75
CA LEU A 109 18.69 -16.92 1.73
C LEU A 109 18.01 -16.95 0.36
N PHE A 110 16.77 -17.47 0.29
CA PHE A 110 16.03 -17.52 -0.97
C PHE A 110 15.71 -16.14 -1.53
N LYS A 111 15.52 -15.13 -0.67
CA LYS A 111 15.43 -13.74 -1.12
C LYS A 111 16.70 -13.31 -1.85
N LYS A 112 17.89 -13.55 -1.24
CA LYS A 112 19.17 -13.24 -1.88
C LYS A 112 19.37 -14.01 -3.18
N LEU A 113 18.96 -15.30 -3.22
CA LEU A 113 19.00 -16.10 -4.44
C LEU A 113 18.09 -15.53 -5.54
N TYR A 114 16.91 -15.03 -5.18
CA TYR A 114 16.02 -14.37 -6.13
C TYR A 114 16.62 -13.07 -6.67
N ASP A 115 17.18 -12.23 -5.79
CA ASP A 115 17.83 -10.98 -6.19
C ASP A 115 19.05 -11.27 -7.09
N THR A 116 19.86 -12.32 -6.77
CA THR A 116 20.98 -12.77 -7.61
C THR A 116 20.49 -13.35 -8.95
N ALA A 117 19.44 -14.18 -8.94
CA ALA A 117 18.87 -14.74 -10.16
C ALA A 117 18.34 -13.66 -11.11
N LEU A 118 17.74 -12.60 -10.56
CA LEU A 118 17.30 -11.45 -11.34
C LEU A 118 18.48 -10.74 -12.00
N ARG A 119 19.60 -10.56 -11.29
CA ARG A 119 20.82 -9.98 -11.86
C ARG A 119 21.50 -10.87 -12.89
N ILE A 120 21.53 -12.20 -12.68
CA ILE A 120 22.00 -13.15 -13.69
C ILE A 120 21.14 -13.04 -14.96
N SER A 121 19.80 -13.01 -14.81
CA SER A 121 18.88 -12.92 -15.94
C SER A 121 18.96 -11.60 -16.72
N THR A 122 19.60 -10.59 -16.16
CA THR A 122 19.85 -9.29 -16.79
C THR A 122 21.34 -9.03 -17.04
N SER A 123 22.19 -10.05 -16.90
CA SER A 123 23.66 -9.98 -17.04
C SER A 123 24.33 -8.88 -16.24
N ASN A 124 23.80 -8.58 -15.07
CA ASN A 124 24.37 -7.58 -14.16
C ASN A 124 25.24 -8.22 -13.08
N LYS A 125 26.17 -7.43 -12.53
CA LYS A 125 26.98 -7.83 -11.37
C LYS A 125 26.07 -8.10 -10.18
N PHE A 126 26.44 -9.09 -9.40
CA PHE A 126 25.77 -9.44 -8.15
C PHE A 126 26.80 -9.74 -7.05
N ASP A 127 26.40 -9.44 -5.82
CA ASP A 127 27.23 -9.74 -4.66
C ASP A 127 27.25 -11.25 -4.39
N PRO A 128 28.42 -11.83 -4.07
CA PRO A 128 28.50 -13.22 -3.67
C PRO A 128 27.63 -13.48 -2.43
N ILE A 129 26.84 -14.55 -2.49
CA ILE A 129 26.04 -14.94 -1.32
C ILE A 129 27.00 -15.65 -0.34
N PRO A 130 27.16 -15.12 0.89
CA PRO A 130 28.05 -15.71 1.87
C PRO A 130 27.75 -17.19 2.11
N TYR A 131 28.81 -17.99 2.20
CA TYR A 131 28.74 -19.44 2.46
C TYR A 131 28.07 -20.28 1.37
N GLN A 132 27.85 -19.75 0.17
CA GLN A 132 27.34 -20.51 -0.97
C GLN A 132 28.47 -20.93 -1.90
N LYS A 133 28.43 -22.20 -2.36
CA LYS A 133 29.33 -22.68 -3.41
C LYS A 133 28.90 -22.09 -4.76
N CYS A 134 29.88 -21.60 -5.52
CA CYS A 134 29.63 -21.02 -6.85
C CYS A 134 30.24 -21.93 -7.95
N ASN A 135 29.75 -21.72 -9.17
CA ASN A 135 30.38 -22.27 -10.38
C ASN A 135 31.56 -21.37 -10.84
N SER A 136 32.17 -21.68 -11.98
CA SER A 136 33.28 -20.91 -12.56
C SER A 136 32.90 -19.46 -12.93
N ARG A 137 31.60 -19.16 -13.11
CA ARG A 137 31.08 -17.82 -13.38
C ARG A 137 30.73 -17.04 -12.12
N GLY A 138 30.98 -17.57 -10.92
CA GLY A 138 30.60 -16.98 -9.65
C GLY A 138 29.11 -17.19 -9.26
N GLU A 139 28.32 -17.90 -10.07
CA GLU A 139 26.91 -18.10 -9.86
C GLU A 139 26.66 -19.18 -8.78
N PRO A 140 25.71 -18.97 -7.85
CA PRO A 140 25.43 -19.91 -6.79
C PRO A 140 24.99 -21.29 -7.31
N LYS A 141 25.70 -22.35 -6.97
CA LYS A 141 25.33 -23.72 -7.34
C LYS A 141 23.96 -24.15 -6.79
N LEU A 142 23.48 -23.47 -5.75
CA LEU A 142 22.17 -23.71 -5.17
C LEU A 142 21.01 -23.34 -6.14
N LEU A 143 21.26 -22.54 -7.17
CA LEU A 143 20.28 -22.31 -8.24
C LEU A 143 20.05 -23.56 -9.11
N GLY A 144 21.04 -24.48 -9.21
CA GLY A 144 20.92 -25.79 -9.86
C GLY A 144 20.26 -25.73 -11.24
N PRO A 145 19.12 -26.44 -11.44
CA PRO A 145 18.43 -26.51 -12.74
C PRO A 145 17.81 -25.17 -13.19
N LEU A 146 17.82 -24.13 -12.35
CA LEU A 146 17.34 -22.79 -12.74
C LEU A 146 18.40 -22.05 -13.57
N LEU A 147 19.69 -22.33 -13.42
CA LEU A 147 20.75 -21.61 -14.09
C LEU A 147 20.63 -21.60 -15.62
N PRO A 148 20.40 -22.73 -16.31
CA PRO A 148 20.19 -22.70 -17.75
C PRO A 148 19.00 -21.82 -18.16
N LEU A 149 17.91 -21.87 -17.41
CA LEU A 149 16.71 -21.05 -17.68
C LEU A 149 16.96 -19.56 -17.50
N LEU A 150 17.79 -19.16 -16.52
CA LEU A 150 18.14 -17.75 -16.29
C LEU A 150 18.97 -17.14 -17.44
N HIS A 151 19.67 -17.99 -18.22
CA HIS A 151 20.41 -17.60 -19.43
C HIS A 151 19.60 -17.81 -20.71
N GLY A 152 18.39 -18.35 -20.63
CA GLY A 152 17.55 -18.67 -21.77
C GLY A 152 16.68 -17.49 -22.25
N THR A 153 15.59 -17.82 -22.91
CA THR A 153 14.58 -16.87 -23.40
C THR A 153 13.91 -16.10 -22.26
N LEU A 154 13.19 -15.02 -22.57
CA LEU A 154 12.46 -14.24 -21.58
C LEU A 154 11.47 -15.11 -20.76
N ASN A 155 10.76 -16.02 -21.41
CA ASN A 155 9.80 -16.91 -20.74
C ASN A 155 10.49 -17.93 -19.83
N GLU A 156 11.65 -18.44 -20.22
CA GLU A 156 12.47 -19.33 -19.40
C GLU A 156 13.01 -18.60 -18.16
N ARG A 157 13.54 -17.38 -18.32
CA ARG A 157 13.98 -16.54 -17.19
C ARG A 157 12.83 -16.27 -16.22
N ARG A 158 11.66 -15.87 -16.74
CA ARG A 158 10.47 -15.65 -15.92
C ARG A 158 10.01 -16.93 -15.22
N SER A 159 10.15 -18.08 -15.87
CA SER A 159 9.83 -19.37 -15.25
C SER A 159 10.74 -19.69 -14.07
N ALA A 160 12.06 -19.48 -14.21
CA ALA A 160 13.02 -19.65 -13.13
C ALA A 160 12.76 -18.68 -11.97
N LEU A 161 12.52 -17.40 -12.26
CA LEU A 161 12.19 -16.38 -11.27
C LEU A 161 10.86 -16.68 -10.56
N SER A 162 9.86 -17.16 -11.31
CA SER A 162 8.56 -17.58 -10.75
C SER A 162 8.73 -18.74 -9.76
N ALA A 163 9.56 -19.71 -10.07
CA ALA A 163 9.83 -20.85 -9.18
C ALA A 163 10.49 -20.40 -7.86
N LEU A 164 11.42 -19.44 -7.90
CA LEU A 164 12.05 -18.89 -6.69
C LEU A 164 11.07 -18.04 -5.86
N LEU A 165 10.21 -17.29 -6.53
CA LEU A 165 9.34 -16.31 -5.89
C LEU A 165 8.26 -16.94 -4.98
N VAL A 166 7.94 -18.23 -5.13
CA VAL A 166 6.96 -18.91 -4.27
C VAL A 166 7.36 -18.93 -2.79
N ILE A 167 8.67 -18.90 -2.52
CA ILE A 167 9.20 -18.87 -1.14
C ILE A 167 8.84 -17.56 -0.41
N LYS A 168 8.58 -16.49 -1.16
CA LYS A 168 8.09 -15.21 -0.63
C LYS A 168 6.80 -15.35 0.20
N LEU A 169 5.97 -16.36 -0.09
CA LEU A 169 4.70 -16.60 0.60
C LEU A 169 4.86 -17.24 1.97
N ILE A 170 6.05 -17.79 2.28
CA ILE A 170 6.29 -18.45 3.56
C ILE A 170 6.63 -17.40 4.61
N THR A 171 5.84 -17.37 5.69
CA THR A 171 6.08 -16.51 6.84
C THR A 171 6.62 -17.31 8.01
N PRO A 172 7.92 -17.24 8.28
CA PRO A 172 8.49 -17.81 9.49
C PRO A 172 7.95 -17.11 10.75
N GLU A 173 8.13 -17.75 11.90
CA GLU A 173 7.84 -17.14 13.20
C GLU A 173 8.62 -15.84 13.39
N ASP A 174 8.10 -14.96 14.22
CA ASP A 174 8.39 -13.54 14.41
C ASP A 174 9.83 -13.09 14.11
N PRO A 175 10.09 -12.39 13.02
CA PRO A 175 11.37 -11.77 12.80
C PRO A 175 11.57 -10.62 13.81
N LYS A 176 12.79 -10.48 14.32
CA LYS A 176 13.16 -9.34 15.16
C LYS A 176 12.99 -8.04 14.37
N PHE A 177 12.49 -7.02 15.04
CA PHE A 177 12.42 -5.66 14.49
C PHE A 177 13.51 -4.78 15.13
N THR A 178 13.77 -3.65 14.53
CA THR A 178 14.64 -2.62 15.06
C THR A 178 14.00 -1.25 14.86
N THR A 179 14.18 -0.40 15.86
CA THR A 179 13.75 1.01 15.81
C THR A 179 14.91 1.94 15.49
N LYS A 180 16.10 1.40 15.20
CA LYS A 180 17.31 2.17 14.97
C LYS A 180 17.13 3.27 13.92
N GLY A 181 16.48 2.96 12.78
CA GLY A 181 16.22 3.96 11.74
C GLY A 181 15.34 5.13 12.20
N ILE A 182 14.49 4.90 13.23
CA ILE A 182 13.66 5.94 13.85
C ILE A 182 14.50 6.81 14.80
N THR A 183 15.37 6.18 15.62
CA THR A 183 16.10 6.83 16.70
C THR A 183 17.48 7.36 16.31
N ASP A 184 18.02 6.98 15.14
CA ASP A 184 19.30 7.49 14.65
C ASP A 184 19.21 8.99 14.35
N LYS A 185 20.24 9.72 14.73
CA LYS A 185 20.36 11.16 14.50
C LYS A 185 20.64 11.47 13.02
N PRO A 186 20.22 12.65 12.53
CA PRO A 186 20.63 13.14 11.21
C PRO A 186 22.12 13.55 11.22
N PRO A 187 22.74 13.75 10.03
CA PRO A 187 24.16 14.15 9.89
C PRO A 187 24.52 15.45 10.61
N ILE A 188 23.59 16.38 10.68
CA ILE A 188 23.71 17.61 11.45
C ILE A 188 22.52 17.78 12.39
N GLU A 189 22.73 18.50 13.48
CA GLU A 189 21.65 18.82 14.41
C GLU A 189 20.56 19.66 13.73
N LEU A 190 19.30 19.24 13.90
CA LEU A 190 18.16 19.98 13.40
C LEU A 190 17.98 21.28 14.19
N LEU A 191 17.46 22.32 13.55
CA LEU A 191 17.11 23.55 14.23
C LEU A 191 16.07 23.29 15.33
N PRO A 192 16.11 24.05 16.43
CA PRO A 192 15.06 24.04 17.44
C PRO A 192 13.69 24.22 16.81
N ILE A 193 12.66 23.68 17.45
CA ILE A 193 11.31 23.62 16.89
C ILE A 193 10.65 24.99 16.74
N ASP A 194 11.06 25.95 17.58
CA ASP A 194 10.62 27.36 17.57
C ASP A 194 11.24 28.18 16.44
N ARG A 195 12.28 27.66 15.78
CA ARG A 195 12.93 28.31 14.65
C ARG A 195 12.36 27.83 13.34
N VAL A 196 11.92 28.79 12.54
CA VAL A 196 11.53 28.56 11.16
C VAL A 196 12.78 28.32 10.32
N PRO A 197 12.93 27.18 9.67
CA PRO A 197 14.06 26.98 8.75
C PRO A 197 13.90 27.91 7.54
N GLU A 198 14.94 28.67 7.24
CA GLU A 198 15.03 29.36 5.97
C GLU A 198 15.28 28.33 4.84
N VAL A 199 14.64 28.52 3.72
CA VAL A 199 14.79 27.63 2.56
C VAL A 199 16.27 27.48 2.15
N GLY A 200 16.76 26.25 2.12
CA GLY A 200 18.15 25.92 1.83
C GLY A 200 19.11 26.10 3.00
N SER A 201 18.62 26.48 4.18
CA SER A 201 19.46 26.67 5.37
C SER A 201 20.09 25.36 5.87
N TYR A 202 19.41 24.23 5.72
CA TYR A 202 19.93 22.92 6.08
C TYR A 202 21.25 22.63 5.34
N PHE A 203 21.28 22.82 4.02
CA PHE A 203 22.44 22.56 3.16
C PHE A 203 23.62 23.49 3.51
N LYS A 204 23.36 24.78 3.72
CA LYS A 204 24.39 25.74 4.13
C LYS A 204 25.00 25.36 5.46
N ARG A 205 24.21 25.07 6.47
CA ARG A 205 24.69 24.65 7.80
C ARG A 205 25.47 23.34 7.73
N TRP A 206 25.08 22.43 6.82
CA TRP A 206 25.84 21.21 6.62
C TRP A 206 27.21 21.53 6.03
N ALA A 207 27.30 22.39 5.03
CA ALA A 207 28.56 22.83 4.43
C ALA A 207 29.45 23.55 5.43
N ASP A 208 28.90 24.45 6.26
CA ASP A 208 29.62 25.18 7.31
C ASP A 208 30.22 24.23 8.36
N LYS A 209 29.52 23.13 8.71
CA LYS A 209 29.98 22.12 9.65
C LYS A 209 30.97 21.11 9.05
N ASN A 210 31.04 21.03 7.74
CA ASN A 210 31.90 20.08 7.01
C ASN A 210 32.76 20.79 5.96
N PRO A 211 33.63 21.76 6.35
CA PRO A 211 34.38 22.54 5.36
C PRO A 211 35.36 21.69 4.55
N ASP A 212 35.91 20.62 5.15
CA ASP A 212 36.85 19.69 4.50
C ASP A 212 36.16 18.52 3.81
N ASN A 213 34.87 18.66 3.46
CA ASN A 213 34.17 17.59 2.77
C ASN A 213 34.81 17.30 1.41
N LYS A 214 34.77 16.00 1.02
CA LYS A 214 35.34 15.52 -0.25
C LYS A 214 34.31 15.36 -1.36
N LEU A 215 33.16 16.04 -1.23
CA LEU A 215 32.12 15.94 -2.24
C LEU A 215 32.56 16.66 -3.51
N LYS A 216 32.13 16.11 -4.66
CA LYS A 216 32.26 16.78 -5.95
C LYS A 216 31.25 17.92 -6.11
N THR A 217 30.10 17.79 -5.43
CA THR A 217 29.02 18.77 -5.45
C THR A 217 29.32 19.96 -4.56
N ASP A 218 29.31 21.15 -5.12
CA ASP A 218 29.32 22.42 -4.36
C ASP A 218 27.97 22.62 -3.67
N ILE A 219 27.97 22.46 -2.33
CA ILE A 219 26.76 22.46 -1.53
C ILE A 219 26.12 23.87 -1.45
N TYR A 220 26.90 24.94 -1.47
CA TYR A 220 26.37 26.31 -1.51
C TYR A 220 25.66 26.58 -2.84
N LYS A 221 26.26 26.18 -3.97
CA LYS A 221 25.63 26.24 -5.28
C LYS A 221 24.36 25.37 -5.31
N PHE A 222 24.41 24.15 -4.75
CA PHE A 222 23.26 23.28 -4.66
C PHE A 222 22.13 23.90 -3.82
N SER A 223 22.45 24.50 -2.67
CA SER A 223 21.48 25.21 -1.83
C SER A 223 20.76 26.31 -2.59
N LYS A 224 21.47 27.04 -3.45
CA LYS A 224 20.87 28.06 -4.31
C LYS A 224 19.96 27.44 -5.36
N CYS A 225 20.40 26.37 -6.04
CA CYS A 225 19.55 25.61 -6.97
C CYS A 225 18.27 25.09 -6.32
N TYR A 226 18.36 24.59 -5.08
CA TYR A 226 17.23 24.15 -4.30
C TYR A 226 16.24 25.28 -4.01
N GLN A 227 16.73 26.47 -3.62
CA GLN A 227 15.90 27.65 -3.42
C GLN A 227 15.18 28.07 -4.71
N ASP A 228 15.92 28.10 -5.85
CA ASP A 228 15.37 28.46 -7.14
C ASP A 228 14.27 27.47 -7.59
N VAL A 229 14.52 26.16 -7.44
CA VAL A 229 13.54 25.11 -7.77
C VAL A 229 12.29 25.22 -6.92
N LEU A 230 12.44 25.52 -5.63
CA LEU A 230 11.28 25.71 -4.75
C LEU A 230 10.46 26.95 -5.16
N GLU A 231 11.12 28.05 -5.50
CA GLU A 231 10.41 29.25 -5.96
C GLU A 231 9.74 29.04 -7.33
N GLU A 232 10.37 28.28 -8.25
CA GLU A 232 9.77 27.90 -9.53
C GLU A 232 8.57 26.97 -9.35
N THR A 233 8.69 25.96 -8.47
CA THR A 233 7.64 24.96 -8.24
C THR A 233 6.49 25.55 -7.43
N PHE A 234 6.80 26.39 -6.45
CA PHE A 234 5.86 27.00 -5.52
C PHE A 234 6.12 28.51 -5.35
N PRO A 235 5.84 29.33 -6.38
CA PRO A 235 6.08 30.76 -6.29
C PRO A 235 5.34 31.41 -5.10
N LYS A 236 6.04 32.20 -4.31
CA LYS A 236 5.49 32.84 -3.09
C LYS A 236 4.22 33.65 -3.37
N ARG A 237 4.13 34.28 -4.55
CA ARG A 237 2.96 35.07 -4.97
C ARG A 237 1.65 34.28 -5.00
N PHE A 238 1.68 32.95 -5.16
CA PHE A 238 0.49 32.10 -5.16
C PHE A 238 0.32 31.30 -3.87
N ARG A 239 1.02 31.67 -2.79
CA ARG A 239 0.96 30.93 -1.52
C ARG A 239 -0.43 31.00 -0.89
N GLU A 240 -1.08 32.15 -0.93
CA GLU A 240 -2.42 32.35 -0.39
C GLU A 240 -3.43 31.48 -1.12
N ASP A 241 -3.41 31.47 -2.45
CA ASP A 241 -4.30 30.64 -3.27
C ASP A 241 -4.14 29.15 -2.95
N ARG A 242 -2.89 28.71 -2.79
CA ARG A 242 -2.59 27.33 -2.40
C ARG A 242 -3.10 27.02 -1.01
N PHE A 243 -2.95 27.95 -0.08
CA PHE A 243 -3.44 27.80 1.29
C PHE A 243 -4.97 27.72 1.32
N GLU A 244 -5.68 28.58 0.64
CA GLU A 244 -7.14 28.55 0.52
C GLU A 244 -7.62 27.24 -0.16
N LYS A 245 -6.91 26.78 -1.19
CA LYS A 245 -7.21 25.48 -1.80
C LYS A 245 -7.02 24.33 -0.82
N MET A 246 -5.92 24.30 -0.09
CA MET A 246 -5.67 23.27 0.94
C MET A 246 -6.73 23.33 2.05
N LYS A 247 -7.09 24.54 2.49
CA LYS A 247 -8.15 24.81 3.47
C LYS A 247 -9.50 24.24 3.01
N SER A 248 -9.87 24.41 1.74
CA SER A 248 -11.10 23.86 1.16
C SER A 248 -11.14 22.33 1.14
N LEU A 249 -10.00 21.65 1.27
CA LEU A 249 -9.84 20.19 1.34
C LEU A 249 -9.79 19.66 2.78
N SER A 250 -9.71 20.58 3.76
CA SER A 250 -9.62 20.24 5.19
C SER A 250 -10.96 19.73 5.70
N ASP A 251 -10.92 18.65 6.45
CA ASP A 251 -12.09 17.95 6.99
C ASP A 251 -11.69 17.03 8.13
N ILE A 252 -12.64 16.45 8.84
CA ILE A 252 -12.37 15.38 9.78
C ILE A 252 -11.97 14.09 9.04
N HIS A 253 -11.07 13.32 9.65
CA HIS A 253 -10.66 12.05 9.08
C HIS A 253 -11.66 10.95 9.39
N ILE A 254 -12.34 10.45 8.37
CA ILE A 254 -13.26 9.32 8.50
C ILE A 254 -12.51 8.03 8.21
N SER A 255 -12.34 7.19 9.21
CA SER A 255 -11.61 5.93 9.07
C SER A 255 -12.14 4.85 9.98
N GLY A 256 -12.31 3.65 9.44
CA GLY A 256 -12.56 2.43 10.18
C GLY A 256 -11.30 1.75 10.74
N ARG A 257 -10.11 2.38 10.63
CA ARG A 257 -8.84 1.79 11.06
C ARG A 257 -8.58 2.00 12.55
N ASN A 258 -7.57 1.31 13.07
CA ASN A 258 -7.11 1.52 14.43
C ASN A 258 -6.34 2.82 14.58
N GLY A 259 -6.70 3.57 15.60
CA GLY A 259 -5.86 4.54 16.27
C GLY A 259 -4.90 3.86 17.27
N PRO A 260 -4.16 4.64 18.07
CA PRO A 260 -3.25 4.11 19.07
C PRO A 260 -3.95 3.28 20.16
N ASN A 261 -5.17 3.62 20.52
CA ASN A 261 -5.93 2.97 21.59
C ASN A 261 -6.92 1.89 21.12
N GLY A 262 -7.19 1.79 19.83
CA GLY A 262 -8.15 0.86 19.24
C GLY A 262 -8.80 1.38 17.97
N PRO A 263 -10.00 0.94 17.60
CA PRO A 263 -10.74 1.47 16.45
C PRO A 263 -10.95 2.98 16.60
N CYS A 264 -10.45 3.79 15.63
CA CYS A 264 -10.22 5.22 15.84
C CYS A 264 -11.48 5.99 16.32
N LEU A 265 -12.65 5.78 15.74
CA LEU A 265 -13.87 6.46 16.18
C LEU A 265 -14.42 5.96 17.51
N SER A 266 -14.19 4.69 17.87
CA SER A 266 -14.65 4.14 19.15
C SER A 266 -13.72 4.47 20.32
N THR A 267 -12.48 4.88 20.04
CA THR A 267 -11.50 5.23 21.07
C THR A 267 -11.01 6.67 20.97
N ILE A 268 -11.72 7.52 20.26
CA ILE A 268 -11.36 8.93 20.06
C ILE A 268 -11.22 9.70 21.37
N VAL A 269 -12.06 9.39 22.37
CA VAL A 269 -11.99 9.97 23.70
C VAL A 269 -10.67 9.65 24.41
N LEU A 270 -10.12 8.46 24.18
CA LEU A 270 -8.82 8.08 24.72
C LEU A 270 -7.68 8.80 24.00
N ASP A 271 -7.80 9.00 22.71
CA ASP A 271 -6.84 9.77 21.92
C ASP A 271 -6.79 11.23 22.43
N HIS A 272 -7.94 11.85 22.70
CA HIS A 272 -8.03 13.18 23.28
C HIS A 272 -7.40 13.22 24.68
N GLY A 273 -7.81 12.32 25.58
CA GLY A 273 -7.26 12.26 26.94
C GLY A 273 -5.75 12.04 26.99
N ALA A 274 -5.17 11.37 25.97
CA ALA A 274 -3.73 11.20 25.85
C ALA A 274 -3.00 12.46 25.32
N LEU A 275 -3.70 13.36 24.66
CA LEU A 275 -3.16 14.61 24.10
C LEU A 275 -3.28 15.80 25.06
N THR A 276 -4.09 15.70 26.13
CA THR A 276 -4.35 16.82 27.05
C THR A 276 -3.17 17.09 27.97
N PRO A 277 -2.99 18.35 28.48
CA PRO A 277 -1.80 18.84 29.18
C PRO A 277 -1.30 18.05 30.39
N ASN A 278 -2.15 17.28 31.03
CA ASN A 278 -1.78 16.46 32.20
C ASN A 278 -0.86 15.25 31.84
N MET A 279 -0.67 14.96 30.56
CA MET A 279 0.13 13.83 30.08
C MET A 279 1.25 14.23 29.09
N CYS A 280 1.36 15.51 28.72
CA CYS A 280 2.27 16.01 27.71
C CYS A 280 3.16 17.16 28.23
N THR A 281 4.27 17.45 27.55
CA THR A 281 5.17 18.57 27.82
C THR A 281 4.77 19.84 27.05
N GLU A 282 5.35 21.00 27.39
CA GLU A 282 4.91 22.32 26.95
C GLU A 282 4.87 22.62 25.44
N GLU A 283 5.56 21.83 24.59
CA GLU A 283 5.65 22.03 23.13
C GLU A 283 4.74 21.07 22.35
N GLU A 284 3.53 20.96 22.70
CA GLU A 284 2.66 19.83 22.47
C GLU A 284 2.06 19.72 21.08
N PRO A 285 1.97 18.50 20.53
CA PRO A 285 1.19 18.24 19.34
C PRO A 285 -0.23 18.79 19.40
N TYR A 286 -0.84 18.77 20.59
CA TYR A 286 -2.21 19.21 20.79
C TYR A 286 -2.44 20.70 20.48
N ILE A 287 -1.56 21.59 20.97
CA ILE A 287 -1.63 23.04 20.67
C ILE A 287 -1.47 23.27 19.15
N SER A 288 -0.56 22.51 18.53
CA SER A 288 -0.35 22.60 17.08
C SER A 288 -1.52 22.06 16.29
N ILE A 289 -2.17 20.98 16.72
CA ILE A 289 -3.41 20.45 16.13
C ILE A 289 -4.51 21.51 16.19
N LYS A 290 -4.75 22.12 17.36
CA LYS A 290 -5.74 23.21 17.50
C LYS A 290 -5.41 24.40 16.61
N SER A 291 -4.14 24.78 16.52
CA SER A 291 -3.69 25.87 15.66
C SER A 291 -3.95 25.55 14.18
N VAL A 292 -3.59 24.35 13.73
CA VAL A 292 -3.83 23.91 12.34
C VAL A 292 -5.33 23.87 12.05
N ALA A 293 -6.16 23.34 12.95
CA ALA A 293 -7.60 23.31 12.80
C ALA A 293 -8.18 24.73 12.60
N LYS A 294 -7.71 25.70 13.41
CA LYS A 294 -8.12 27.13 13.28
C LYS A 294 -7.59 27.74 11.98
N MET A 295 -6.32 27.56 11.63
CA MET A 295 -5.73 28.09 10.41
C MET A 295 -6.47 27.56 9.16
N THR A 296 -6.85 26.31 9.16
CA THR A 296 -7.55 25.67 8.04
C THR A 296 -9.07 25.87 8.09
N ASN A 297 -9.58 26.55 9.12
CA ASN A 297 -11.02 26.73 9.36
C ASN A 297 -11.80 25.41 9.29
N ASN A 298 -11.18 24.33 9.82
CA ASN A 298 -11.82 23.01 9.90
C ASN A 298 -12.83 23.02 11.04
N LYS A 299 -14.03 23.51 10.74
CA LYS A 299 -15.10 23.74 11.74
C LYS A 299 -15.45 22.46 12.49
N ASP A 300 -15.56 21.34 11.77
CA ASP A 300 -15.93 20.06 12.38
C ASP A 300 -14.87 19.59 13.38
N LEU A 301 -13.58 19.77 13.03
CA LEU A 301 -12.49 19.43 13.94
C LEU A 301 -12.41 20.38 15.14
N ILE A 302 -12.61 21.68 14.92
CA ILE A 302 -12.66 22.69 15.99
C ILE A 302 -13.78 22.34 16.97
N THR A 303 -15.00 22.17 16.48
CA THR A 303 -16.17 21.82 17.29
C THR A 303 -15.93 20.53 18.08
N LEU A 304 -15.32 19.53 17.43
CA LEU A 304 -15.01 18.26 18.10
C LEU A 304 -14.01 18.46 19.24
N ILE A 305 -12.91 19.20 18.98
CA ILE A 305 -11.89 19.51 20.01
C ILE A 305 -12.51 20.27 21.17
N GLU A 306 -13.29 21.33 20.92
CA GLU A 306 -13.91 22.16 21.95
C GLU A 306 -14.84 21.34 22.84
N ASN A 307 -15.66 20.47 22.25
CA ASN A 307 -16.53 19.60 23.04
C ASN A 307 -15.76 18.61 23.93
N PHE A 308 -14.65 18.06 23.42
CA PHE A 308 -13.81 17.19 24.25
C PHE A 308 -13.01 17.96 25.31
N ASP A 309 -12.70 19.23 25.09
CA ASP A 309 -12.07 20.09 26.09
C ASP A 309 -13.05 20.43 27.23
N ASP A 310 -14.35 20.63 26.90
CA ASP A 310 -15.40 20.93 27.89
C ASP A 310 -15.77 19.69 28.72
N GLU A 311 -15.59 18.50 28.17
CA GLU A 311 -15.80 17.22 28.84
C GLU A 311 -14.50 16.41 28.91
N PRO A 312 -13.52 16.82 29.71
CA PRO A 312 -12.26 16.14 29.76
C PRO A 312 -12.43 14.72 30.32
N TYR A 313 -11.92 13.75 29.58
CA TYR A 313 -11.95 12.35 29.98
C TYR A 313 -11.16 12.14 31.28
N THR A 314 -11.87 11.81 32.35
CA THR A 314 -11.26 11.43 33.63
C THR A 314 -11.00 9.92 33.60
N TRP A 315 -9.73 9.56 33.42
CA TRP A 315 -9.33 8.17 33.44
C TRP A 315 -9.41 7.59 34.87
N ASN A 316 -10.35 6.71 35.10
CA ASN A 316 -10.46 5.97 36.34
C ASN A 316 -9.59 4.71 36.29
N ASN A 317 -8.57 4.71 37.08
CA ASN A 317 -7.41 3.81 37.17
C ASN A 317 -7.70 2.32 37.37
N THR A 318 -8.93 1.85 37.27
CA THR A 318 -9.29 0.54 37.86
C THR A 318 -9.22 -0.65 36.91
N LYS A 319 -9.11 -0.50 35.56
CA LYS A 319 -9.07 -1.70 34.68
C LYS A 319 -8.49 -1.54 33.27
N SER A 320 -8.02 -0.38 32.84
CA SER A 320 -7.49 -0.20 31.47
C SER A 320 -6.07 0.39 31.47
N LYS A 321 -5.31 0.07 30.42
CA LYS A 321 -3.99 0.72 30.18
C LYS A 321 -4.17 2.21 30.00
N SER A 322 -3.23 3.01 30.48
CA SER A 322 -3.18 4.45 30.23
C SER A 322 -3.37 4.74 28.73
N PRO A 323 -4.20 5.73 28.37
CA PRO A 323 -4.36 6.13 27.00
C PRO A 323 -3.03 6.66 26.42
N ILE A 324 -2.80 6.41 25.14
CA ILE A 324 -1.59 6.82 24.43
C ILE A 324 -1.95 7.55 23.14
N HIS A 325 -1.22 8.63 22.81
CA HIS A 325 -1.47 9.39 21.59
C HIS A 325 -0.72 8.86 20.36
N SER A 326 0.31 8.02 20.57
CA SER A 326 1.11 7.46 19.47
C SER A 326 1.78 6.15 19.85
N ARG A 327 1.84 5.23 18.92
CA ARG A 327 2.56 3.96 19.11
C ARG A 327 3.19 3.46 17.81
N ILE A 328 4.22 2.64 17.94
CA ILE A 328 4.77 1.87 16.82
C ILE A 328 4.08 0.51 16.77
N SER A 329 3.62 0.14 15.60
CA SER A 329 3.10 -1.20 15.30
C SER A 329 3.98 -1.89 14.28
N LEU A 330 3.96 -3.22 14.28
CA LEU A 330 4.79 -4.01 13.40
C LEU A 330 3.95 -4.60 12.26
N LYS A 331 4.35 -4.32 11.03
CA LYS A 331 3.76 -4.93 9.84
C LYS A 331 4.69 -6.01 9.31
N ARG A 332 4.18 -7.23 9.25
CA ARG A 332 4.90 -8.32 8.59
C ARG A 332 4.77 -8.16 7.09
N GLU A 333 5.88 -8.27 6.42
CA GLU A 333 5.99 -8.20 4.97
C GLU A 333 6.55 -9.52 4.41
N PRO A 334 6.37 -9.77 3.11
CA PRO A 334 7.00 -10.91 2.44
C PRO A 334 8.52 -10.96 2.67
N TRP A 335 9.10 -12.13 2.44
CA TRP A 335 10.53 -12.38 2.68
C TRP A 335 10.96 -12.24 4.14
N ALA A 336 10.05 -12.50 5.07
CA ALA A 336 10.30 -12.41 6.51
C ALA A 336 10.83 -11.03 6.95
N LYS A 337 10.37 -9.96 6.31
CA LYS A 337 10.65 -8.58 6.70
C LYS A 337 9.57 -8.10 7.69
N THR A 338 9.99 -7.41 8.73
CA THR A 338 9.10 -6.69 9.63
C THR A 338 9.37 -5.21 9.51
N ARG A 339 8.32 -4.43 9.28
CA ARG A 339 8.42 -2.97 9.16
C ARG A 339 7.72 -2.32 10.35
N PRO A 340 8.42 -1.55 11.18
CA PRO A 340 7.79 -0.68 12.15
C PRO A 340 7.05 0.45 11.44
N PHE A 341 5.85 0.77 11.87
CA PHE A 341 5.08 1.91 11.38
C PHE A 341 4.34 2.59 12.53
N ALA A 342 4.18 3.91 12.41
CA ALA A 342 3.52 4.71 13.42
C ALA A 342 2.00 4.63 13.31
N ILE A 343 1.33 4.59 14.45
CA ILE A 343 -0.10 4.81 14.58
C ILE A 343 -0.29 6.04 15.46
N CYS A 344 -0.78 7.12 14.88
CA CYS A 344 -1.04 8.38 15.55
C CYS A 344 -2.54 8.56 15.84
N ASP A 345 -2.84 9.48 16.73
CA ASP A 345 -4.16 9.83 17.18
C ASP A 345 -5.08 10.37 16.07
N TYR A 346 -6.38 10.34 16.33
CA TYR A 346 -7.42 10.78 15.40
C TYR A 346 -7.32 12.28 15.04
N PHE A 347 -6.97 13.12 16.02
CA PHE A 347 -6.95 14.57 15.84
C PHE A 347 -5.80 15.02 14.94
N SER A 348 -4.62 14.42 15.10
CA SER A 348 -3.49 14.63 14.19
C SER A 348 -3.81 14.21 12.76
N GLN A 349 -4.48 13.07 12.56
CA GLN A 349 -4.88 12.62 11.25
C GLN A 349 -5.87 13.59 10.61
N SER A 350 -6.83 14.09 11.38
CA SER A 350 -7.83 15.07 10.91
C SER A 350 -7.22 16.43 10.57
N ALA A 351 -6.31 16.93 11.42
CA ALA A 351 -5.64 18.21 11.20
C ALA A 351 -4.80 18.21 9.89
N LEU A 352 -4.18 17.09 9.56
CA LEU A 352 -3.30 16.96 8.39
C LEU A 352 -4.01 16.48 7.11
N LEU A 353 -5.31 16.20 7.17
CA LEU A 353 -6.05 15.67 6.03
C LEU A 353 -6.06 16.64 4.83
N GLY A 354 -6.23 17.94 5.07
CA GLY A 354 -6.22 18.96 4.01
C GLY A 354 -4.87 19.00 3.28
N LEU A 355 -3.77 19.04 4.03
CA LEU A 355 -2.42 18.99 3.47
C LEU A 355 -2.18 17.71 2.68
N HIS A 356 -2.57 16.56 3.23
CA HIS A 356 -2.47 15.27 2.56
C HIS A 356 -3.15 15.28 1.19
N LYS A 357 -4.42 15.68 1.15
CA LYS A 357 -5.18 15.77 -0.10
C LYS A 357 -4.56 16.76 -1.09
N TYR A 358 -4.10 17.89 -0.60
CA TYR A 358 -3.49 18.92 -1.45
C TYR A 358 -2.20 18.43 -2.12
N ILE A 359 -1.29 17.83 -1.35
CA ILE A 359 -0.04 17.27 -1.89
C ILE A 359 -0.36 16.17 -2.91
N PHE A 360 -1.32 15.31 -2.63
CA PHE A 360 -1.70 14.23 -3.56
C PHE A 360 -2.28 14.75 -4.87
N MET A 361 -3.06 15.84 -4.85
CA MET A 361 -3.48 16.53 -6.08
C MET A 361 -2.28 17.07 -6.88
N PHE A 362 -1.29 17.64 -6.19
CA PHE A 362 -0.07 18.10 -6.84
C PHE A 362 0.69 16.93 -7.48
N LEU A 363 0.92 15.84 -6.76
CA LEU A 363 1.61 14.65 -7.28
C LEU A 363 0.86 14.03 -8.47
N GLU A 364 -0.45 13.98 -8.44
CA GLU A 364 -1.28 13.45 -9.54
C GLU A 364 -1.05 14.22 -10.84
N SER A 365 -0.76 15.53 -10.76
CA SER A 365 -0.49 16.38 -11.91
C SER A 365 0.94 16.25 -12.47
N GLN A 366 1.87 15.61 -11.75
CA GLN A 366 3.26 15.49 -12.19
C GLN A 366 3.43 14.29 -13.12
N VAL A 367 4.05 14.51 -14.29
CA VAL A 367 4.31 13.43 -15.27
C VAL A 367 5.30 12.41 -14.73
N GLU A 368 6.28 12.89 -13.97
CA GLU A 368 7.36 12.08 -13.38
C GLU A 368 6.91 11.29 -12.14
N ASP A 369 5.70 11.53 -11.61
CA ASP A 369 5.20 10.87 -10.41
C ASP A 369 4.38 9.62 -10.72
N GLY A 370 4.73 8.51 -10.11
CA GLY A 370 4.05 7.22 -10.23
C GLY A 370 3.09 6.89 -9.09
N THR A 371 2.82 7.81 -8.15
CA THR A 371 1.92 7.54 -7.00
C THR A 371 0.54 7.04 -7.44
N PHE A 372 -0.03 7.65 -8.47
CA PHE A 372 -1.34 7.27 -9.04
C PHE A 372 -1.21 6.47 -10.34
N TYR A 373 -0.18 6.72 -11.13
CA TYR A 373 -0.02 6.21 -12.49
C TYR A 373 1.30 5.44 -12.65
N GLN A 374 1.46 4.36 -11.87
CA GLN A 374 2.68 3.54 -11.88
C GLN A 374 3.02 2.99 -13.26
N ASP A 375 2.01 2.68 -14.07
CA ASP A 375 2.24 2.13 -15.41
C ASP A 375 2.85 3.17 -16.35
N ARG A 376 2.41 4.44 -16.25
CA ARG A 376 2.97 5.55 -17.05
C ARG A 376 4.48 5.70 -16.80
N VAL A 377 4.89 5.82 -15.54
CA VAL A 377 6.31 5.99 -15.21
C VAL A 377 7.13 4.72 -15.48
N SER A 378 6.51 3.56 -15.36
CA SER A 378 7.15 2.29 -15.72
C SER A 378 7.39 2.19 -17.23
N GLU A 379 6.47 2.72 -18.07
CA GLU A 379 6.66 2.77 -19.51
C GLU A 379 7.79 3.72 -19.90
N ILE A 380 7.90 4.87 -19.22
CA ILE A 380 9.02 5.80 -19.40
C ILE A 380 10.36 5.08 -19.14
N VAL A 381 10.47 4.36 -18.03
CA VAL A 381 11.69 3.60 -17.68
C VAL A 381 11.96 2.48 -18.68
N ARG A 382 10.92 1.77 -19.11
CA ARG A 382 11.04 0.74 -20.14
C ARG A 382 11.61 1.33 -21.45
N GLU A 383 11.06 2.47 -21.88
CA GLU A 383 11.52 3.14 -23.09
C GLU A 383 12.98 3.58 -23.00
N TRP A 384 13.41 4.14 -21.89
CA TRP A 384 14.81 4.50 -21.67
C TRP A 384 15.77 3.32 -21.85
N THR A 385 15.35 2.10 -21.48
CA THR A 385 16.20 0.90 -21.59
C THR A 385 16.22 0.27 -22.98
N ARG A 386 15.44 0.76 -23.96
CA ARG A 386 15.42 0.21 -25.34
C ARG A 386 16.67 0.51 -26.15
N HIS A 387 17.35 1.59 -25.79
CA HIS A 387 18.50 2.08 -26.54
C HIS A 387 19.81 1.74 -25.84
N GLU A 388 20.88 1.64 -26.61
CA GLU A 388 22.21 1.46 -26.07
C GLU A 388 22.55 2.59 -25.09
N PRO A 389 23.05 2.29 -23.90
CA PRO A 389 23.37 3.30 -22.91
C PRO A 389 24.58 4.12 -23.37
N ILE A 390 24.34 5.39 -23.65
CA ILE A 390 25.40 6.40 -23.79
C ILE A 390 25.77 6.86 -22.38
N GLU A 391 27.05 7.15 -22.12
CA GLU A 391 27.56 7.43 -20.77
C GLU A 391 26.71 8.43 -19.96
N ASN A 392 26.30 9.52 -20.58
CA ASN A 392 25.48 10.55 -19.94
C ASN A 392 23.96 10.30 -20.00
N ASP A 393 23.51 9.26 -20.68
CA ASP A 393 22.08 8.90 -20.83
C ASP A 393 21.72 7.54 -20.20
N ARG A 394 22.68 6.92 -19.51
CA ARG A 394 22.43 5.66 -18.79
C ARG A 394 21.39 5.86 -17.71
N VAL A 395 20.53 4.85 -17.54
CA VAL A 395 19.53 4.86 -16.49
C VAL A 395 20.14 4.32 -15.19
N GLU A 396 20.03 5.12 -14.15
CA GLU A 396 20.45 4.79 -12.79
C GLU A 396 19.19 4.68 -11.92
N SER A 397 19.14 3.66 -11.06
CA SER A 397 17.97 3.41 -10.20
C SER A 397 18.38 3.30 -8.75
N ALA A 398 17.65 3.96 -7.85
CA ALA A 398 17.89 3.95 -6.42
C ALA A 398 16.67 3.50 -5.61
N ASP A 399 16.93 2.70 -4.56
CA ASP A 399 15.97 2.35 -3.50
C ASP A 399 16.50 2.94 -2.18
N LEU A 400 15.75 3.86 -1.59
CA LEU A 400 16.16 4.51 -0.35
C LEU A 400 15.94 3.60 0.86
N THR A 401 16.87 3.64 1.79
CA THR A 401 16.78 2.84 3.00
C THR A 401 16.12 3.64 4.11
N GLU A 402 14.93 3.19 4.56
CA GLU A 402 14.14 3.80 5.64
C GLU A 402 13.87 5.29 5.41
N ALA A 403 13.60 5.68 4.15
CA ALA A 403 13.48 7.07 3.71
C ALA A 403 12.64 7.94 4.65
N THR A 404 11.40 7.52 4.95
CA THR A 404 10.48 8.29 5.81
C THR A 404 11.06 8.56 7.20
N ASN A 405 11.81 7.60 7.77
CA ASN A 405 12.43 7.73 9.09
C ASN A 405 13.68 8.61 9.06
N ARG A 406 14.34 8.74 7.90
CA ARG A 406 15.68 9.31 7.79
C ARG A 406 15.77 10.67 7.11
N ILE A 407 14.86 10.97 6.17
CA ILE A 407 14.85 12.27 5.50
C ILE A 407 14.67 13.38 6.53
N PRO A 408 15.61 14.34 6.65
CA PRO A 408 15.53 15.37 7.65
C PRO A 408 14.19 16.13 7.59
N ILE A 409 13.43 16.11 8.67
CA ILE A 409 12.12 16.77 8.74
C ILE A 409 12.21 18.27 8.50
N GLU A 410 13.35 18.86 8.80
CA GLU A 410 13.62 20.27 8.57
C GLU A 410 13.58 20.61 7.07
N VAL A 411 14.23 19.80 6.21
CA VAL A 411 14.20 19.99 4.76
C VAL A 411 12.77 19.85 4.22
N GLN A 412 12.01 18.90 4.77
CA GLN A 412 10.59 18.76 4.41
C GLN A 412 9.77 19.96 4.90
N ALA A 413 10.06 20.49 6.09
CA ALA A 413 9.42 21.70 6.63
C ALA A 413 9.73 22.95 5.79
N GLU A 414 10.95 23.09 5.25
CA GLU A 414 11.29 24.14 4.29
C GLU A 414 10.38 24.09 3.05
N ILE A 415 10.13 22.90 2.51
CA ILE A 415 9.22 22.70 1.37
C ILE A 415 7.78 23.07 1.74
N ILE A 416 7.30 22.63 2.89
CA ILE A 416 5.95 22.98 3.37
C ILE A 416 5.85 24.49 3.65
N ALA A 417 6.91 25.12 4.15
CA ALA A 417 6.94 26.57 4.38
C ALA A 417 6.87 27.37 3.06
N GLN A 418 7.55 26.91 2.02
CA GLN A 418 7.43 27.50 0.69
C GLN A 418 6.04 27.30 0.13
N LEU A 419 5.44 26.12 0.35
CA LEU A 419 4.12 25.75 -0.14
C LEU A 419 3.00 26.56 0.53
N LEU A 420 2.97 26.62 1.89
CA LEU A 420 1.83 27.09 2.70
C LEU A 420 2.19 28.18 3.73
N GLY A 421 3.46 28.51 3.87
CA GLY A 421 3.94 29.50 4.82
C GLY A 421 4.53 28.90 6.11
N ASN A 422 5.37 29.71 6.75
CA ASN A 422 6.19 29.29 7.91
C ASN A 422 5.34 28.84 9.10
N GLY A 423 4.27 29.58 9.39
CA GLY A 423 3.39 29.27 10.54
C GLY A 423 2.77 27.88 10.45
N PHE A 424 2.32 27.47 9.25
CA PHE A 424 1.78 26.15 9.02
C PHE A 424 2.88 25.07 9.09
N ALA A 425 4.03 25.31 8.45
CA ALA A 425 5.15 24.38 8.43
C ALA A 425 5.68 24.05 9.83
N MET A 426 5.78 25.05 10.72
CA MET A 426 6.17 24.85 12.11
C MET A 426 5.17 23.93 12.83
N LYS A 427 3.87 24.19 12.72
CA LYS A 427 2.85 23.37 13.37
C LYS A 427 2.83 21.96 12.81
N TRP A 428 3.00 21.79 11.50
CA TRP A 428 3.16 20.49 10.86
C TRP A 428 4.37 19.73 11.40
N ARG A 429 5.52 20.40 11.54
CA ARG A 429 6.74 19.81 12.10
C ARG A 429 6.52 19.33 13.53
N VAL A 430 5.89 20.15 14.40
CA VAL A 430 5.55 19.76 15.78
C VAL A 430 4.65 18.51 15.78
N ILE A 431 3.57 18.49 15.00
CA ILE A 431 2.67 17.34 14.92
C ILE A 431 3.40 16.08 14.48
N CYS A 432 4.39 16.19 13.61
CA CYS A 432 5.14 15.04 13.10
C CYS A 432 6.23 14.54 14.04
N SER A 433 7.04 15.42 14.64
CA SER A 433 8.29 15.04 15.32
C SER A 433 8.28 15.24 16.83
N GLU A 434 7.52 16.20 17.38
CA GLU A 434 7.51 16.51 18.81
C GLU A 434 6.52 15.63 19.58
N ARG A 435 6.67 14.31 19.43
CA ARG A 435 5.84 13.33 20.12
C ARG A 435 6.58 12.05 20.44
N ASN A 436 6.17 11.45 21.54
CA ASN A 436 6.67 10.17 21.99
C ASN A 436 5.84 9.02 21.41
N PHE A 437 6.50 7.96 21.01
CA PHE A 437 5.87 6.73 20.52
C PHE A 437 6.19 5.59 21.49
N ILE A 438 5.20 4.78 21.79
CA ILE A 438 5.41 3.54 22.54
C ILE A 438 5.68 2.43 21.53
N ASP A 439 6.83 1.78 21.63
CA ASP A 439 7.20 0.66 20.79
C ASP A 439 6.51 -0.65 21.25
N PRO A 440 6.57 -1.76 20.48
CA PRO A 440 5.96 -3.01 20.89
C PRO A 440 6.48 -3.62 22.17
N ASP A 441 7.69 -3.25 22.59
CA ASP A 441 8.32 -3.71 23.84
C ASP A 441 7.97 -2.79 25.04
N GLY A 442 7.25 -1.69 24.78
CA GLY A 442 6.83 -0.72 25.80
C GLY A 442 7.81 0.43 26.02
N ASN A 443 8.88 0.54 25.23
CA ASN A 443 9.84 1.63 25.34
C ASN A 443 9.30 2.90 24.68
N ILE A 444 9.67 4.05 25.24
CA ILE A 444 9.37 5.35 24.68
C ILE A 444 10.47 5.72 23.68
N ILE A 445 10.09 6.00 22.45
CA ILE A 445 10.99 6.41 21.37
C ILE A 445 10.49 7.66 20.67
N LYS A 446 11.41 8.41 20.04
CA LYS A 446 11.12 9.63 19.28
C LYS A 446 11.78 9.57 17.91
N TYR A 447 11.16 10.17 16.91
CA TYR A 447 11.76 10.34 15.58
C TYR A 447 12.82 11.44 15.66
N ASN A 448 14.10 11.09 15.45
CA ASN A 448 15.20 12.03 15.61
C ASN A 448 15.62 12.73 14.31
N ALA A 449 15.28 12.15 13.15
CA ALA A 449 15.63 12.73 11.86
C ALA A 449 14.41 13.03 11.01
N GLY A 450 13.61 12.01 10.71
CA GLY A 450 12.49 12.08 9.78
C GLY A 450 11.12 12.21 10.46
N GLN A 451 10.13 11.59 9.86
CA GLN A 451 8.73 11.69 10.29
C GLN A 451 8.04 10.32 10.41
N PRO A 452 6.89 10.24 11.13
CA PRO A 452 6.19 8.98 11.36
C PRO A 452 5.58 8.39 10.10
N MET A 453 6.01 7.19 9.71
CA MET A 453 5.36 6.43 8.65
C MET A 453 3.97 5.97 9.11
N GLY A 454 2.91 6.53 8.56
CA GLY A 454 1.50 6.23 8.89
C GLY A 454 0.69 7.44 9.33
N LEU A 455 1.34 8.58 9.57
CA LEU A 455 0.68 9.87 9.71
C LEU A 455 0.25 10.39 8.33
N LEU A 456 -0.92 10.99 8.22
CA LEU A 456 -1.34 11.67 7.00
C LEU A 456 -0.33 12.76 6.64
N SER A 457 -0.17 13.04 5.35
CA SER A 457 0.88 13.83 4.71
C SER A 457 2.26 13.16 4.62
N SER A 458 2.59 12.17 5.45
CA SER A 458 3.94 11.58 5.50
C SER A 458 4.43 11.07 4.13
N TRP A 459 3.64 10.24 3.46
CA TRP A 459 3.98 9.76 2.11
C TRP A 459 4.06 10.91 1.10
N GLY A 460 3.08 11.81 1.10
CA GLY A 460 3.05 12.93 0.18
C GLY A 460 4.25 13.87 0.36
N ALA A 461 4.60 14.19 1.60
CA ALA A 461 5.74 15.05 1.92
C ALA A 461 7.07 14.42 1.47
N LEU A 462 7.21 13.09 1.64
CA LEU A 462 8.36 12.34 1.14
C LEU A 462 8.44 12.40 -0.39
N ALA A 463 7.35 12.11 -1.11
CA ALA A 463 7.34 12.16 -2.57
C ALA A 463 7.63 13.58 -3.09
N LEU A 464 7.04 14.60 -2.46
CA LEU A 464 7.29 16.00 -2.78
C LEU A 464 8.76 16.37 -2.57
N TRP A 465 9.36 15.99 -1.43
CA TRP A 465 10.78 16.15 -1.16
C TRP A 465 11.62 15.50 -2.28
N HIS A 466 11.27 14.29 -2.69
CA HIS A 466 12.01 13.55 -3.70
C HIS A 466 12.04 14.28 -5.03
N HIS A 467 10.88 14.79 -5.49
CA HIS A 467 10.82 15.62 -6.69
C HIS A 467 11.68 16.89 -6.59
N ILE A 468 11.60 17.60 -5.47
CA ILE A 468 12.35 18.85 -5.29
C ILE A 468 13.85 18.57 -5.29
N ILE A 469 14.33 17.52 -4.62
CA ILE A 469 15.76 17.16 -4.60
C ILE A 469 16.26 16.80 -6.00
N VAL A 470 15.55 15.92 -6.74
CA VAL A 470 16.00 15.54 -8.09
C VAL A 470 15.98 16.72 -9.05
N ARG A 471 14.96 17.59 -8.99
CA ARG A 471 14.89 18.82 -9.78
C ARG A 471 16.04 19.78 -9.44
N SER A 472 16.43 19.84 -8.17
CA SER A 472 17.58 20.65 -7.74
C SER A 472 18.90 20.09 -8.30
N CYS A 473 19.04 18.78 -8.39
CA CYS A 473 20.18 18.15 -9.06
C CYS A 473 20.22 18.44 -10.57
N LEU A 474 19.08 18.38 -11.26
CA LEU A 474 18.97 18.79 -12.67
C LEU A 474 19.38 20.24 -12.87
N ARG A 475 18.86 21.13 -12.04
CA ARG A 475 19.19 22.57 -12.07
C ARG A 475 20.68 22.82 -11.81
N TYR A 476 21.28 22.08 -10.89
CA TYR A 476 22.72 22.15 -10.59
C TYR A 476 23.57 21.83 -11.83
N LEU A 477 23.14 20.85 -12.64
CA LEU A 477 23.76 20.46 -13.91
C LEU A 477 23.40 21.42 -15.07
N GLY A 478 22.55 22.41 -14.85
CA GLY A 478 22.07 23.29 -15.93
C GLY A 478 21.07 22.63 -16.88
N ILE A 479 20.45 21.52 -16.46
CA ILE A 479 19.45 20.78 -17.24
C ILE A 479 18.05 21.32 -16.89
N CYS A 480 17.35 21.81 -17.90
CA CYS A 480 15.96 22.23 -17.74
C CYS A 480 15.04 21.01 -17.60
N ARG A 481 14.03 21.12 -16.73
CA ARG A 481 12.96 20.14 -16.65
C ARG A 481 12.11 20.17 -17.92
N ASP A 482 11.92 19.02 -18.54
CA ASP A 482 11.04 18.84 -19.68
C ASP A 482 10.01 17.73 -19.37
N PRO A 483 8.72 18.06 -19.19
CA PRO A 483 7.66 17.07 -18.97
C PRO A 483 7.41 16.12 -20.15
N GLU A 484 7.76 16.51 -21.37
CA GLU A 484 7.61 15.66 -22.56
C GLU A 484 8.76 14.67 -22.71
N SER A 485 9.93 15.03 -22.17
CA SER A 485 11.11 14.16 -22.13
C SER A 485 11.70 14.11 -20.71
N PRO A 486 11.00 13.47 -19.76
CA PRO A 486 11.43 13.44 -18.37
C PRO A 486 12.77 12.73 -18.20
N ARG A 487 13.64 13.32 -17.37
CA ARG A 487 14.95 12.77 -17.01
C ARG A 487 14.94 11.96 -15.72
N TYR A 488 13.82 11.92 -15.03
CA TYR A 488 13.64 11.11 -13.83
C TYR A 488 12.18 10.72 -13.64
N VAL A 489 11.96 9.67 -12.87
CA VAL A 489 10.64 9.26 -12.40
C VAL A 489 10.73 8.80 -10.96
N VAL A 490 9.65 9.01 -10.18
CA VAL A 490 9.60 8.75 -8.74
C VAL A 490 8.34 7.97 -8.39
N ILE A 491 8.48 6.98 -7.50
CA ILE A 491 7.37 6.33 -6.79
C ILE A 491 7.71 6.27 -5.30
N GLY A 492 7.38 7.33 -4.56
CA GLY A 492 7.70 7.43 -3.14
C GLY A 492 9.19 7.47 -2.87
N ASP A 493 9.75 6.37 -2.34
CA ASP A 493 11.16 6.19 -2.04
C ASP A 493 11.98 5.59 -3.20
N ASP A 494 11.33 5.07 -4.23
CA ASP A 494 11.99 4.53 -5.42
C ASP A 494 12.14 5.63 -6.49
N VAL A 495 13.31 5.72 -7.12
CA VAL A 495 13.61 6.65 -8.20
C VAL A 495 14.42 6.01 -9.31
N SER A 496 14.14 6.36 -10.54
CA SER A 496 14.99 6.08 -11.70
C SER A 496 15.30 7.38 -12.41
N MET A 497 16.57 7.55 -12.81
CA MET A 497 17.09 8.77 -13.41
C MET A 497 17.87 8.45 -14.67
N LYS A 498 17.79 9.32 -15.67
CA LYS A 498 18.55 9.24 -16.91
C LYS A 498 19.73 10.19 -16.83
N GLY A 499 20.95 9.64 -16.67
CA GLY A 499 22.22 10.35 -16.56
C GLY A 499 23.00 10.00 -15.30
N SER A 500 24.22 9.51 -15.49
CA SER A 500 25.11 9.12 -14.37
C SER A 500 25.53 10.32 -13.52
N ASP A 501 25.78 11.47 -14.15
CA ASP A 501 26.14 12.71 -13.44
C ASP A 501 24.99 13.18 -12.54
N LEU A 502 23.74 13.05 -13.00
CA LEU A 502 22.56 13.35 -12.20
C LEU A 502 22.48 12.46 -10.96
N PHE A 503 22.74 11.17 -11.15
CA PHE A 503 22.75 10.21 -10.06
C PHE A 503 23.87 10.47 -9.07
N ASP A 504 25.09 10.80 -9.53
CA ASP A 504 26.24 11.08 -8.66
C ASP A 504 25.93 12.26 -7.71
N ILE A 505 25.40 13.37 -8.23
CA ILE A 505 25.00 14.51 -7.40
C ILE A 505 23.86 14.12 -6.44
N TYR A 506 22.84 13.42 -6.96
CA TYR A 506 21.74 12.94 -6.13
C TYR A 506 22.24 12.08 -4.98
N GLN A 507 23.15 11.14 -5.23
CA GLN A 507 23.73 10.27 -4.22
C GLN A 507 24.48 11.07 -3.15
N GLU A 508 25.33 12.01 -3.53
CA GLU A 508 26.05 12.86 -2.56
C GLU A 508 25.08 13.66 -1.68
N ILE A 509 24.06 14.26 -2.26
CA ILE A 509 23.07 15.05 -1.51
C ILE A 509 22.21 14.20 -0.58
N VAL A 510 21.77 13.05 -1.04
CA VAL A 510 20.85 12.21 -0.26
C VAL A 510 21.60 11.37 0.77
N GLU A 511 22.69 10.69 0.37
CA GLU A 511 23.40 9.75 1.25
C GLU A 511 24.33 10.48 2.22
N VAL A 512 25.10 11.47 1.77
CA VAL A 512 26.12 12.13 2.60
C VAL A 512 25.54 13.34 3.31
N VAL A 513 24.89 14.24 2.60
CA VAL A 513 24.41 15.50 3.19
C VAL A 513 23.17 15.29 4.06
N GLN A 514 22.24 14.44 3.65
CA GLN A 514 21.00 14.20 4.41
C GLN A 514 21.00 12.90 5.22
N GLY A 515 21.98 12.01 5.04
CA GLY A 515 22.11 10.77 5.81
C GLY A 515 21.03 9.74 5.50
N VAL A 516 20.48 9.75 4.30
CA VAL A 516 19.51 8.76 3.83
C VAL A 516 20.24 7.71 3.00
N GLY A 517 20.34 6.51 3.53
CA GLY A 517 21.08 5.44 2.84
C GLY A 517 20.46 5.05 1.51
N ILE A 518 21.31 4.80 0.52
CA ILE A 518 20.93 4.24 -0.77
C ILE A 518 21.33 2.76 -0.81
N SER A 519 20.40 1.89 -1.18
CA SER A 519 20.63 0.45 -1.23
C SER A 519 21.40 0.06 -2.50
N LYS A 520 22.74 -0.02 -2.41
CA LYS A 520 23.60 -0.41 -3.55
C LYS A 520 23.31 -1.82 -4.10
N SER A 521 22.74 -2.69 -3.28
CA SER A 521 22.41 -4.06 -3.69
C SER A 521 21.07 -4.20 -4.43
N LYS A 522 20.22 -3.17 -4.39
CA LYS A 522 18.89 -3.21 -5.02
C LYS A 522 18.82 -2.38 -6.30
N GLY A 523 19.52 -1.27 -6.38
CA GLY A 523 19.52 -0.43 -7.57
C GLY A 523 20.35 -1.01 -8.72
N TYR A 524 20.18 -0.47 -9.90
CA TYR A 524 21.01 -0.73 -11.08
C TYR A 524 21.77 0.55 -11.41
N HIS A 525 23.09 0.49 -11.22
CA HIS A 525 24.00 1.63 -11.35
C HIS A 525 25.10 1.32 -12.37
N LYS A 526 25.80 2.34 -12.84
CA LYS A 526 26.96 2.19 -13.75
C LYS A 526 27.95 1.13 -13.27
N ASP A 527 28.21 1.04 -11.97
CA ASP A 527 29.17 0.10 -11.39
C ASP A 527 28.64 -1.34 -11.33
N THR A 528 27.34 -1.55 -11.43
CA THR A 528 26.68 -2.86 -11.36
C THR A 528 26.36 -3.44 -12.74
N GLN A 529 26.43 -2.65 -13.80
CA GLN A 529 26.14 -3.10 -15.15
C GLN A 529 27.41 -3.66 -15.81
N HIS A 530 27.29 -4.85 -16.42
CA HIS A 530 28.34 -5.43 -17.26
C HIS A 530 28.07 -5.13 -18.73
N LEU A 531 29.08 -4.55 -19.40
CA LEU A 531 28.98 -4.28 -20.84
C LEU A 531 29.30 -5.52 -21.71
N ASN A 532 29.87 -6.60 -21.16
CA ASN A 532 30.57 -7.62 -21.92
C ASN A 532 29.97 -9.03 -21.90
N ASN A 533 28.71 -9.23 -21.54
CA ASN A 533 28.12 -10.57 -21.59
C ASN A 533 26.89 -10.57 -22.51
N PRO A 534 26.99 -11.04 -23.75
CA PRO A 534 25.85 -11.03 -24.66
C PRO A 534 24.78 -11.99 -24.16
N LEU A 535 23.61 -11.45 -23.88
CA LEU A 535 22.39 -12.26 -23.80
C LEU A 535 21.91 -12.55 -25.21
N LEU A 536 21.35 -13.72 -25.41
CA LEU A 536 20.64 -14.03 -26.62
C LEU A 536 19.20 -13.55 -26.47
N VAL A 537 18.70 -12.78 -27.43
CA VAL A 537 17.25 -12.54 -27.60
C VAL A 537 16.87 -13.28 -28.86
N GLY A 538 16.23 -14.41 -28.68
CA GLY A 538 16.16 -15.41 -29.74
C GLY A 538 17.53 -16.05 -29.99
N ASP A 539 17.91 -16.26 -31.23
CA ASP A 539 19.21 -16.82 -31.62
C ASP A 539 20.29 -15.76 -31.89
N GLU A 540 19.97 -14.46 -31.72
CA GLU A 540 20.90 -13.37 -31.98
C GLU A 540 21.53 -12.79 -30.71
N PRO A 541 22.87 -12.52 -30.71
CA PRO A 541 23.53 -11.88 -29.59
C PRO A 541 23.09 -10.42 -29.44
N VAL A 542 22.67 -10.04 -28.23
CA VAL A 542 22.32 -8.66 -27.90
C VAL A 542 23.61 -7.82 -27.80
N LYS A 543 23.68 -6.75 -28.55
CA LYS A 543 24.84 -5.88 -28.63
C LYS A 543 25.13 -5.11 -27.33
N PHE A 544 24.13 -4.87 -26.49
CA PHE A 544 24.25 -4.13 -25.24
C PHE A 544 23.25 -4.62 -24.20
N MET A 545 23.53 -4.29 -22.94
CA MET A 545 22.61 -4.53 -21.81
C MET A 545 22.34 -3.21 -21.10
N HIS A 546 21.09 -2.77 -21.14
CA HIS A 546 20.62 -1.57 -20.46
C HIS A 546 19.50 -1.95 -19.51
N THR A 547 19.78 -1.90 -18.21
CA THR A 547 18.86 -2.35 -17.17
C THR A 547 18.51 -1.23 -16.21
N ALA A 548 17.26 -1.13 -15.85
CA ALA A 548 16.73 -0.20 -14.85
C ALA A 548 15.69 -0.87 -13.96
N GLU A 549 15.53 -0.36 -12.75
CA GLU A 549 14.52 -0.80 -11.78
C GLU A 549 13.67 0.38 -11.33
N LEU A 550 12.37 0.19 -11.23
CA LEU A 550 11.45 1.12 -10.58
C LEU A 550 10.36 0.33 -9.85
N ALA A 551 10.19 0.57 -8.55
CA ALA A 551 9.18 -0.08 -7.71
C ALA A 551 9.21 -1.62 -7.81
N LYS A 552 10.41 -2.21 -7.83
CA LYS A 552 10.68 -3.66 -7.98
C LYS A 552 10.28 -4.24 -9.34
N ARG A 553 10.06 -3.40 -10.32
CA ARG A 553 9.93 -3.80 -11.73
C ARG A 553 11.26 -3.55 -12.41
N VAL A 554 11.84 -4.58 -13.00
CA VAL A 554 13.13 -4.53 -13.66
C VAL A 554 12.92 -4.64 -15.17
N PHE A 555 13.45 -3.66 -15.87
CA PHE A 555 13.43 -3.55 -17.33
C PHE A 555 14.82 -3.77 -17.86
N CYS A 556 14.94 -4.51 -18.94
CA CYS A 556 16.19 -4.76 -19.62
C CYS A 556 15.94 -4.73 -21.13
N ASN A 557 16.64 -3.85 -21.84
CA ASN A 557 16.51 -3.68 -23.28
C ASN A 557 15.04 -3.53 -23.76
N GLY A 558 14.26 -2.71 -23.04
CA GLY A 558 12.85 -2.48 -23.36
C GLY A 558 11.88 -3.58 -22.94
N GLN A 559 12.34 -4.64 -22.27
CA GLN A 559 11.50 -5.74 -21.79
C GLN A 559 11.47 -5.79 -20.28
N GLU A 560 10.30 -6.04 -19.69
CA GLU A 560 10.20 -6.29 -18.25
C GLU A 560 10.60 -7.73 -17.94
N ILE A 561 11.62 -7.90 -17.08
CA ILE A 561 12.13 -9.23 -16.68
C ILE A 561 11.37 -9.77 -15.49
N THR A 562 10.88 -8.89 -14.62
CA THR A 562 10.17 -9.29 -13.40
C THR A 562 8.87 -10.03 -13.69
N VAL A 563 8.57 -10.95 -12.80
CA VAL A 563 7.37 -11.78 -12.89
C VAL A 563 6.24 -11.22 -12.06
N VAL A 564 5.02 -11.65 -12.37
CA VAL A 564 3.86 -11.29 -11.53
C VAL A 564 4.08 -11.79 -10.10
N PRO A 565 3.88 -10.92 -9.09
CA PRO A 565 4.05 -11.29 -7.70
C PRO A 565 3.17 -12.48 -7.28
N THR A 566 3.77 -13.47 -6.63
CA THR A 566 3.04 -14.69 -6.20
C THR A 566 1.92 -14.41 -5.21
N ASP A 567 2.03 -13.35 -4.41
CA ASP A 567 0.97 -12.89 -3.51
C ASP A 567 -0.24 -12.31 -4.28
N GLU A 568 -0.01 -11.65 -5.41
CA GLU A 568 -1.06 -11.20 -6.32
C GLU A 568 -1.81 -12.39 -6.94
N VAL A 569 -1.06 -13.40 -7.43
CA VAL A 569 -1.63 -14.64 -7.96
C VAL A 569 -2.43 -15.38 -6.89
N LEU A 570 -1.87 -15.55 -5.70
CA LEU A 570 -2.57 -16.21 -4.57
C LEU A 570 -3.86 -15.47 -4.21
N THR A 571 -3.78 -14.15 -4.09
CA THR A 571 -4.95 -13.32 -3.74
C THR A 571 -6.04 -13.47 -4.80
N SER A 572 -5.69 -13.50 -6.08
CA SER A 572 -6.63 -13.67 -7.19
C SER A 572 -7.30 -15.06 -7.20
N PHE A 573 -6.60 -16.10 -6.73
CA PHE A 573 -7.20 -17.43 -6.62
C PHE A 573 -8.21 -17.52 -5.46
N VAL A 574 -7.99 -16.78 -4.39
CA VAL A 574 -8.87 -16.74 -3.21
C VAL A 574 -10.02 -15.75 -3.40
N ASP A 575 -9.72 -14.57 -3.92
CA ASP A 575 -10.68 -13.52 -4.22
C ASP A 575 -10.80 -13.32 -5.74
N PRO A 576 -11.83 -13.89 -6.36
CA PRO A 576 -11.99 -13.85 -7.81
C PRO A 576 -12.19 -12.43 -8.35
N SER A 577 -12.49 -11.46 -7.50
CA SER A 577 -12.61 -10.06 -7.88
C SER A 577 -11.27 -9.39 -8.18
N GLN A 578 -10.15 -9.98 -7.74
CA GLN A 578 -8.79 -9.56 -8.09
C GLN A 578 -8.30 -10.15 -9.42
N PHE A 579 -9.01 -11.15 -9.93
CA PHE A 579 -8.57 -11.86 -11.12
C PHE A 579 -8.45 -10.99 -12.39
N PRO A 580 -9.39 -10.04 -12.68
CA PRO A 580 -9.21 -9.10 -13.78
C PRO A 580 -7.93 -8.26 -13.69
N GLU A 581 -7.54 -7.86 -12.46
CA GLU A 581 -6.31 -7.10 -12.26
C GLU A 581 -5.06 -7.95 -12.49
N LEU A 582 -5.11 -9.22 -12.12
CA LEU A 582 -4.05 -10.17 -12.43
C LEU A 582 -3.86 -10.30 -13.94
N LEU A 583 -4.94 -10.41 -14.72
CA LEU A 583 -4.85 -10.46 -16.19
C LEU A 583 -4.24 -9.18 -16.77
N LYS A 584 -4.66 -8.02 -16.29
CA LYS A 584 -4.06 -6.74 -16.70
C LYS A 584 -2.59 -6.64 -16.31
N SER A 585 -2.21 -7.20 -15.14
CA SER A 585 -0.83 -7.23 -14.68
C SER A 585 0.04 -8.11 -15.59
N LEU A 586 -0.48 -9.22 -16.09
CA LEU A 586 0.20 -10.06 -17.08
C LEU A 586 0.44 -9.31 -18.40
N ASP A 587 -0.60 -8.68 -18.94
CA ASP A 587 -0.52 -7.92 -20.19
C ASP A 587 0.50 -6.76 -20.07
N ARG A 588 0.38 -5.92 -19.04
CA ARG A 588 1.30 -4.80 -18.80
C ARG A 588 2.76 -5.22 -18.67
N ARG A 589 3.02 -6.44 -18.20
CA ARG A 589 4.37 -7.01 -18.08
C ARG A 589 4.86 -7.69 -19.36
N GLY A 590 4.05 -7.64 -20.44
CA GLY A 590 4.39 -8.27 -21.71
C GLY A 590 4.52 -9.80 -21.57
N TYR A 591 3.58 -10.45 -20.88
CA TYR A 591 3.42 -11.88 -20.95
C TYR A 591 2.87 -12.28 -22.32
N PRO A 592 3.05 -13.56 -22.75
CA PRO A 592 2.44 -14.06 -23.96
C PRO A 592 0.94 -13.74 -23.97
N GLU A 593 0.44 -13.37 -25.14
CA GLU A 593 -0.98 -13.09 -25.34
C GLU A 593 -1.82 -14.28 -24.91
N LEU A 594 -2.77 -14.02 -24.02
CA LEU A 594 -3.72 -15.04 -23.58
C LEU A 594 -4.85 -15.12 -24.57
N LYS A 595 -5.13 -16.32 -25.07
CA LYS A 595 -6.28 -16.56 -25.90
C LYS A 595 -7.55 -16.66 -25.04
N PHE A 596 -8.67 -16.34 -25.62
CA PHE A 596 -9.96 -16.47 -24.95
C PHE A 596 -10.22 -17.89 -24.41
N ALA A 597 -9.74 -18.91 -25.13
CA ALA A 597 -9.77 -20.32 -24.73
C ALA A 597 -8.98 -20.62 -23.42
N ASP A 598 -8.04 -19.77 -23.03
CA ASP A 598 -7.24 -19.95 -21.81
C ASP A 598 -8.01 -19.53 -20.55
N LEU A 599 -8.98 -18.62 -20.67
CA LEU A 599 -9.73 -18.08 -19.54
C LEU A 599 -10.45 -19.14 -18.69
N PRO A 600 -11.15 -20.13 -19.27
CA PRO A 600 -11.76 -21.19 -18.48
C PRO A 600 -10.74 -22.01 -17.69
N ALA A 601 -9.55 -22.24 -18.25
CA ALA A 601 -8.47 -22.95 -17.57
C ALA A 601 -7.93 -22.13 -16.39
N LEU A 602 -7.68 -20.84 -16.60
CA LEU A 602 -7.17 -19.92 -15.57
C LEU A 602 -8.21 -19.65 -14.47
N THR A 603 -9.45 -19.36 -14.83
CA THR A 603 -10.53 -19.11 -13.84
C THR A 603 -10.88 -20.35 -13.04
N SER A 604 -10.62 -21.57 -13.58
CA SER A 604 -10.78 -22.82 -12.81
C SER A 604 -9.90 -22.91 -11.58
N LEU A 605 -8.83 -22.12 -11.51
CA LEU A 605 -7.92 -22.03 -10.36
C LEU A 605 -8.51 -21.21 -9.21
N CYS A 606 -9.49 -20.35 -9.49
CA CYS A 606 -10.16 -19.50 -8.51
C CYS A 606 -11.19 -20.27 -7.68
N HIS A 607 -11.41 -19.83 -6.44
CA HIS A 607 -12.44 -20.43 -5.57
C HIS A 607 -13.85 -20.26 -6.14
N HIS A 608 -14.12 -19.14 -6.83
CA HIS A 608 -15.42 -18.82 -7.45
C HIS A 608 -15.25 -18.62 -8.96
N ARG A 609 -15.05 -19.73 -9.68
CA ARG A 609 -14.78 -19.78 -11.12
C ARG A 609 -15.71 -18.90 -11.96
N ARG A 610 -17.05 -19.05 -11.82
CA ARG A 610 -18.03 -18.28 -12.58
C ARG A 610 -17.91 -16.77 -12.34
N LEU A 611 -17.65 -16.36 -11.08
CA LEU A 611 -17.49 -14.95 -10.75
C LEU A 611 -16.19 -14.37 -11.34
N ALA A 612 -15.09 -15.12 -11.29
CA ALA A 612 -13.84 -14.69 -11.91
C ALA A 612 -14.02 -14.50 -13.42
N LEU A 613 -14.69 -15.44 -14.08
CA LEU A 613 -15.00 -15.36 -15.51
C LEU A 613 -15.88 -14.14 -15.82
N LEU A 614 -16.99 -13.96 -15.08
CA LEU A 614 -17.89 -12.82 -15.21
C LEU A 614 -17.15 -11.49 -15.12
N LEU A 615 -16.29 -11.33 -14.11
CA LEU A 615 -15.56 -10.08 -13.86
C LEU A 615 -14.45 -9.85 -14.89
N SER A 616 -13.92 -10.90 -15.50
CA SER A 616 -12.82 -10.80 -16.47
C SER A 616 -13.28 -10.54 -17.89
N THR A 617 -14.50 -10.92 -18.23
CA THR A 617 -15.01 -10.87 -19.61
C THR A 617 -15.98 -9.72 -19.88
N ASN A 618 -16.59 -9.11 -18.83
CA ASN A 618 -17.60 -8.07 -19.07
C ASN A 618 -16.99 -6.76 -19.60
N PRO A 619 -17.77 -5.94 -20.32
CA PRO A 619 -17.26 -4.73 -20.98
C PRO A 619 -16.93 -3.56 -20.04
N ILE A 620 -17.24 -3.65 -18.73
CA ILE A 620 -16.98 -2.59 -17.75
C ILE A 620 -15.71 -2.86 -16.95
N THR A 621 -15.59 -4.07 -16.40
CA THR A 621 -14.48 -4.46 -15.52
C THR A 621 -13.53 -5.43 -16.19
N GLY A 622 -13.94 -5.98 -17.33
CA GLY A 622 -13.22 -7.05 -18.01
C GLY A 622 -11.97 -6.60 -18.72
N CYS A 623 -11.22 -7.60 -19.14
CA CYS A 623 -9.99 -7.47 -19.90
C CYS A 623 -10.19 -7.91 -21.36
N ALA A 624 -11.43 -7.88 -21.84
CA ALA A 624 -11.79 -8.37 -23.16
C ALA A 624 -10.95 -7.76 -24.30
N HIS A 625 -10.56 -6.50 -24.16
CA HIS A 625 -9.70 -5.81 -25.12
C HIS A 625 -8.24 -6.33 -25.13
N PHE A 626 -7.77 -6.96 -24.04
CA PHE A 626 -6.43 -7.55 -23.98
C PHE A 626 -6.38 -8.96 -24.57
N ILE A 627 -7.53 -9.61 -24.66
CA ILE A 627 -7.65 -11.01 -25.04
C ILE A 627 -8.09 -11.13 -26.52
N GLY A 628 -7.92 -10.05 -27.31
CA GLY A 628 -8.28 -10.02 -28.71
C GLY A 628 -9.69 -10.59 -28.93
N VAL A 629 -10.74 -9.85 -28.57
CA VAL A 629 -12.11 -10.33 -28.65
C VAL A 629 -12.57 -10.39 -30.12
N THR A 630 -12.10 -11.38 -30.80
CA THR A 630 -12.97 -12.08 -31.75
C THR A 630 -13.86 -12.99 -30.89
N PRO A 631 -15.20 -12.91 -31.02
CA PRO A 631 -16.08 -13.89 -30.39
C PRO A 631 -15.53 -15.26 -30.69
N PRO A 632 -15.40 -16.17 -29.72
CA PRO A 632 -14.90 -17.49 -29.99
C PRO A 632 -15.82 -18.09 -31.08
N GLU A 633 -15.21 -18.54 -32.15
CA GLU A 633 -15.92 -19.40 -33.05
C GLU A 633 -16.52 -20.51 -32.18
N LYS A 634 -17.85 -20.59 -32.15
CA LYS A 634 -18.70 -21.50 -31.40
C LYS A 634 -17.96 -22.59 -30.61
N GLY A 635 -18.13 -22.65 -29.29
CA GLY A 635 -17.80 -23.88 -28.62
C GLY A 635 -17.30 -23.90 -27.18
N HIS A 636 -17.42 -22.81 -26.39
CA HIS A 636 -17.15 -22.95 -24.97
C HIS A 636 -18.39 -22.61 -24.14
N ALA A 637 -19.15 -23.62 -23.73
CA ALA A 637 -20.43 -23.50 -23.01
C ALA A 637 -20.47 -22.48 -21.84
N LEU A 638 -19.32 -22.13 -21.25
CA LEU A 638 -19.26 -21.13 -20.21
C LEU A 638 -19.21 -19.67 -20.70
N LEU A 639 -18.82 -19.47 -21.95
CA LEU A 639 -18.74 -18.16 -22.58
C LEU A 639 -20.02 -17.85 -23.34
N ASP A 640 -20.61 -18.88 -23.91
CA ASP A 640 -21.90 -18.79 -24.62
C ASP A 640 -23.06 -18.40 -23.70
N GLU A 641 -22.90 -18.65 -22.36
CA GLU A 641 -23.84 -18.22 -21.33
C GLU A 641 -23.75 -16.71 -20.96
N LEU A 642 -22.74 -15.97 -21.45
CA LEU A 642 -22.54 -14.58 -21.07
C LEU A 642 -23.20 -13.65 -22.09
N ILE A 643 -24.15 -12.84 -21.63
CA ILE A 643 -24.99 -11.97 -22.48
C ILE A 643 -24.22 -10.98 -23.36
N TRP A 644 -23.04 -10.56 -22.98
CA TRP A 644 -22.21 -9.61 -23.75
C TRP A 644 -21.51 -10.22 -24.96
N PHE A 645 -21.58 -11.52 -25.13
CA PHE A 645 -21.16 -12.23 -26.36
C PHE A 645 -22.30 -12.52 -27.32
N GLN A 646 -23.53 -12.12 -26.98
CA GLN A 646 -24.67 -12.21 -27.90
C GLN A 646 -24.51 -11.18 -29.02
N PRO A 647 -24.86 -11.53 -30.27
CA PRO A 647 -24.71 -10.62 -31.40
C PRO A 647 -25.44 -9.27 -31.23
N ASP A 648 -26.57 -9.27 -30.54
CA ASP A 648 -27.42 -8.09 -30.34
C ASP A 648 -27.12 -7.33 -29.05
N PHE A 649 -26.01 -7.64 -28.37
CA PHE A 649 -25.69 -7.02 -27.10
C PHE A 649 -25.28 -5.55 -27.27
N ASP A 650 -26.05 -4.64 -26.64
CA ASP A 650 -25.81 -3.22 -26.64
C ASP A 650 -24.98 -2.81 -25.41
N VAL A 651 -23.67 -2.58 -25.61
CA VAL A 651 -22.72 -2.17 -24.57
C VAL A 651 -23.13 -0.84 -23.93
N SER A 652 -23.70 0.10 -24.69
CA SER A 652 -24.09 1.41 -24.19
C SER A 652 -25.29 1.31 -23.25
N LYS A 653 -26.30 0.54 -23.61
CA LYS A 653 -27.44 0.24 -22.72
C LYS A 653 -27.00 -0.48 -21.47
N PHE A 654 -26.06 -1.43 -21.58
CA PHE A 654 -25.51 -2.14 -20.43
C PHE A 654 -24.75 -1.21 -19.47
N LYS A 655 -23.92 -0.29 -19.99
CA LYS A 655 -23.23 0.72 -19.18
C LYS A 655 -24.21 1.63 -18.43
N LEU A 656 -25.25 2.09 -19.09
CA LEU A 656 -26.31 2.90 -18.47
C LEU A 656 -27.06 2.14 -17.37
N ALA A 657 -27.45 0.89 -17.64
CA ALA A 657 -28.06 0.02 -16.66
C ALA A 657 -27.14 -0.25 -15.46
N PHE A 658 -25.83 -0.41 -15.70
CA PHE A 658 -24.83 -0.56 -14.63
C PHE A 658 -24.77 0.70 -13.74
N ILE A 659 -24.70 1.90 -14.32
CA ILE A 659 -24.69 3.16 -13.57
C ILE A 659 -25.97 3.28 -12.72
N LYS A 660 -27.13 2.96 -13.28
CA LYS A 660 -28.40 2.97 -12.57
C LYS A 660 -28.41 2.01 -11.38
N GLN A 661 -27.94 0.78 -11.57
CA GLN A 661 -27.84 -0.21 -10.51
C GLN A 661 -26.78 0.19 -9.45
N LEU A 662 -25.67 0.77 -9.89
CA LEU A 662 -24.67 1.31 -8.98
C LEU A 662 -25.25 2.40 -8.07
N LYS A 663 -25.97 3.37 -8.65
CA LYS A 663 -26.68 4.43 -7.91
C LYS A 663 -27.63 3.84 -6.87
N VAL A 664 -28.52 2.95 -7.31
CA VAL A 664 -29.50 2.29 -6.41
C VAL A 664 -28.79 1.57 -5.27
N ARG A 665 -27.72 0.86 -5.56
CA ARG A 665 -26.99 0.09 -4.54
C ARG A 665 -26.25 0.98 -3.55
N LEU A 666 -25.63 2.06 -4.03
CA LEU A 666 -24.94 3.05 -3.18
C LEU A 666 -25.94 3.76 -2.27
N ILE A 667 -27.06 4.25 -2.81
CA ILE A 667 -28.13 4.90 -2.03
C ILE A 667 -28.64 3.94 -0.94
N LYS A 668 -28.93 2.69 -1.28
CA LYS A 668 -29.43 1.71 -0.31
C LYS A 668 -28.41 1.46 0.82
N THR A 669 -27.13 1.37 0.48
CA THR A 669 -26.07 1.10 1.46
C THR A 669 -25.82 2.32 2.36
N LEU A 670 -25.77 3.53 1.78
CA LEU A 670 -25.61 4.77 2.56
C LEU A 670 -26.83 5.08 3.43
N SER A 671 -28.06 4.87 2.92
CA SER A 671 -29.28 5.05 3.73
C SER A 671 -29.27 4.14 4.96
N SER A 672 -28.83 2.88 4.79
CA SER A 672 -28.67 1.96 5.93
C SER A 672 -27.59 2.46 6.91
N ALA A 673 -26.47 2.98 6.41
CA ALA A 673 -25.40 3.53 7.24
C ALA A 673 -25.89 4.74 8.04
N VAL A 674 -26.57 5.68 7.39
CA VAL A 674 -27.15 6.87 8.03
C VAL A 674 -28.15 6.47 9.14
N THR A 675 -29.03 5.50 8.89
CA THR A 675 -29.98 5.02 9.89
C THR A 675 -29.24 4.45 11.11
N ASN A 676 -28.29 3.56 10.89
CA ASN A 676 -27.54 2.95 12.00
C ASN A 676 -26.74 3.99 12.81
N LEU A 677 -26.08 4.94 12.13
CA LEU A 677 -25.32 5.98 12.81
C LEU A 677 -26.22 6.93 13.59
N ASN A 678 -27.43 7.25 13.09
CA ASN A 678 -28.42 8.03 13.84
C ASN A 678 -28.89 7.31 15.10
N ASP A 679 -29.10 6.00 15.02
CA ASP A 679 -29.51 5.22 16.19
C ASP A 679 -28.38 5.19 17.24
N TRP A 680 -27.13 5.05 16.82
CA TRP A 680 -25.97 5.18 17.69
C TRP A 680 -25.84 6.56 18.31
N PHE A 681 -26.03 7.63 17.52
CA PHE A 681 -26.00 9.01 18.01
C PHE A 681 -27.04 9.23 19.08
N LYS A 682 -28.27 8.75 18.86
CA LYS A 682 -29.37 8.85 19.84
C LYS A 682 -29.01 8.14 21.14
N LEU A 683 -28.49 6.90 21.05
CA LEU A 683 -28.08 6.11 22.20
C LEU A 683 -26.94 6.80 22.98
N ALA A 684 -25.95 7.35 22.29
CA ALA A 684 -24.85 8.07 22.93
C ALA A 684 -25.32 9.30 23.71
N ILE A 685 -26.32 10.06 23.20
CA ILE A 685 -26.85 11.22 23.89
C ILE A 685 -27.84 10.86 25.01
N THR A 686 -28.71 9.84 24.80
CA THR A 686 -29.78 9.53 25.76
C THR A 686 -29.34 8.67 26.92
N GLU A 687 -28.37 7.78 26.70
CA GLU A 687 -27.97 6.81 27.71
C GLU A 687 -26.60 7.16 28.35
N GLY A 688 -25.85 8.12 27.81
CA GLY A 688 -24.53 8.51 28.28
C GLY A 688 -23.46 7.42 28.22
N GLU A 689 -23.89 6.17 28.01
CA GLU A 689 -23.06 4.99 27.93
C GLU A 689 -23.58 4.01 26.89
N VAL A 690 -22.89 3.87 25.76
CA VAL A 690 -23.15 2.79 24.81
C VAL A 690 -22.14 1.68 25.00
N LYS A 691 -22.58 0.56 25.54
CA LYS A 691 -21.76 -0.65 25.65
C LYS A 691 -21.73 -1.38 24.32
N VAL A 692 -20.71 -1.11 23.53
CA VAL A 692 -20.38 -1.95 22.38
C VAL A 692 -19.17 -2.80 22.74
N LYS A 693 -19.06 -3.95 22.13
CA LYS A 693 -18.16 -5.04 22.51
C LYS A 693 -16.67 -4.66 22.67
N ASP A 694 -16.24 -3.53 22.08
CA ASP A 694 -14.89 -3.00 22.15
C ASP A 694 -14.89 -1.46 22.35
N TRP A 695 -15.99 -0.84 22.74
CA TRP A 695 -16.08 0.59 23.04
C TRP A 695 -15.87 0.82 24.52
N VAL A 696 -14.99 1.76 24.80
CA VAL A 696 -14.92 2.37 26.11
C VAL A 696 -16.01 3.40 26.15
N TYR A 697 -16.94 3.51 26.83
CA TYR A 697 -18.04 4.45 27.04
C TYR A 697 -18.21 5.56 26.00
N ALA A 698 -19.39 5.69 25.44
CA ALA A 698 -19.75 6.87 24.64
C ALA A 698 -20.12 8.03 25.58
N SER A 699 -19.40 9.12 25.48
CA SER A 699 -19.73 10.42 26.04
C SER A 699 -20.55 11.24 25.05
N GLU A 700 -21.07 12.42 25.47
CA GLU A 700 -21.70 13.36 24.52
C GLU A 700 -20.77 13.77 23.40
N SER A 701 -19.48 13.97 23.68
CA SER A 701 -18.44 14.27 22.67
C SER A 701 -18.25 13.12 21.68
N GLN A 702 -18.37 11.88 22.12
CA GLN A 702 -18.39 10.70 21.23
C GLN A 702 -19.65 10.69 20.37
N GLY A 703 -20.81 11.06 20.92
CA GLY A 703 -22.05 11.23 20.19
C GLY A 703 -21.92 12.29 19.10
N LEU A 704 -21.24 13.40 19.39
CA LEU A 704 -20.93 14.41 18.38
C LEU A 704 -20.06 13.89 17.24
N ALA A 705 -19.02 13.11 17.55
CA ALA A 705 -18.17 12.50 16.50
C ALA A 705 -18.99 11.59 15.57
N ILE A 706 -19.90 10.78 16.13
CA ILE A 706 -20.83 9.93 15.37
C ILE A 706 -21.78 10.80 14.52
N PHE A 707 -22.30 11.90 15.09
CA PHE A 707 -23.18 12.82 14.38
C PHE A 707 -22.49 13.46 13.17
N LEU A 708 -21.26 13.97 13.33
CA LEU A 708 -20.49 14.58 12.24
C LEU A 708 -20.22 13.57 11.11
N VAL A 709 -19.87 12.33 11.45
CA VAL A 709 -19.72 11.26 10.45
C VAL A 709 -21.05 10.95 9.76
N THR A 710 -22.15 10.92 10.52
CA THR A 710 -23.49 10.71 9.98
C THR A 710 -23.87 11.81 8.99
N GLN A 711 -23.53 13.07 9.32
CA GLN A 711 -23.77 14.20 8.44
C GLN A 711 -23.01 14.05 7.11
N LYS A 712 -21.72 13.66 7.14
CA LYS A 712 -20.96 13.38 5.92
C LYS A 712 -21.61 12.27 5.07
N CYS A 713 -22.15 11.24 5.71
CA CYS A 713 -22.89 10.20 5.01
C CYS A 713 -24.18 10.74 4.36
N ARG A 714 -24.89 11.64 5.02
CA ARG A 714 -26.08 12.29 4.46
C ARG A 714 -25.73 13.17 3.27
N ASP A 715 -24.71 14.04 3.38
CA ASP A 715 -24.26 14.89 2.29
C ASP A 715 -23.90 14.08 1.05
N THR A 716 -23.24 12.94 1.27
CA THR A 716 -22.92 12.01 0.18
C THR A 716 -24.15 11.35 -0.40
N LEU A 717 -25.13 10.98 0.45
CA LEU A 717 -26.41 10.41 0.00
C LEU A 717 -27.20 11.40 -0.84
N GLU A 718 -27.27 12.66 -0.43
CA GLU A 718 -27.93 13.74 -1.17
C GLU A 718 -27.29 13.96 -2.54
N LYS A 719 -25.95 14.00 -2.62
CA LYS A 719 -25.23 14.04 -3.90
C LYS A 719 -25.55 12.86 -4.81
N LEU A 720 -25.65 11.64 -4.26
CA LEU A 720 -26.03 10.45 -5.03
C LEU A 720 -27.49 10.48 -5.50
N MET A 721 -28.37 11.15 -4.78
CA MET A 721 -29.77 11.33 -5.19
C MET A 721 -29.92 12.35 -6.32
N ASP A 722 -28.98 13.27 -6.47
CA ASP A 722 -28.93 14.17 -7.62
C ASP A 722 -28.74 13.35 -8.91
N GLU A 723 -29.62 13.57 -9.88
CA GLU A 723 -29.58 12.83 -11.15
C GLU A 723 -28.32 13.16 -11.98
N LYS A 724 -27.76 14.37 -11.80
CA LYS A 724 -26.59 14.83 -12.56
C LYS A 724 -25.26 14.31 -11.99
N HIS A 725 -25.20 14.00 -10.71
CA HIS A 725 -23.93 13.72 -10.04
C HIS A 725 -23.14 12.54 -10.68
N LEU A 726 -23.79 11.41 -10.94
CA LEU A 726 -23.09 10.29 -11.57
C LEU A 726 -22.74 10.55 -13.04
N THR A 727 -23.50 11.41 -13.72
CA THR A 727 -23.20 11.83 -15.10
C THR A 727 -21.99 12.77 -15.13
N GLU A 728 -21.77 13.57 -14.10
CA GLU A 728 -20.55 14.39 -13.92
C GLU A 728 -19.33 13.53 -13.63
N VAL A 729 -19.47 12.51 -12.80
CA VAL A 729 -18.39 11.57 -12.47
C VAL A 729 -18.04 10.68 -13.66
N PHE A 730 -19.02 10.30 -14.46
CA PHE A 730 -18.87 9.44 -15.65
C PHE A 730 -19.42 10.13 -16.90
N PRO A 731 -18.74 11.17 -17.43
CA PRO A 731 -19.21 11.92 -18.58
C PRO A 731 -19.39 10.99 -19.80
N LYS A 732 -20.47 11.20 -20.56
CA LYS A 732 -20.82 10.40 -21.75
C LYS A 732 -21.09 8.90 -21.47
N GLY A 733 -21.29 8.50 -20.21
CA GLY A 733 -21.48 7.09 -19.86
C GLY A 733 -20.22 6.23 -20.05
N GLU A 734 -19.07 6.83 -20.25
CA GLU A 734 -17.79 6.14 -20.31
C GLU A 734 -17.32 5.78 -18.92
N ILE A 735 -17.52 4.52 -18.53
CA ILE A 735 -17.04 4.00 -17.26
C ILE A 735 -15.62 3.48 -17.46
N ASN A 736 -14.66 4.21 -16.92
CA ASN A 736 -13.31 3.70 -16.76
C ASN A 736 -13.19 3.03 -15.40
N ILE A 737 -12.62 1.82 -15.34
CA ILE A 737 -12.45 1.06 -14.10
C ILE A 737 -11.63 1.82 -13.05
N SER A 738 -10.64 2.60 -13.49
CA SER A 738 -9.82 3.43 -12.62
C SER A 738 -10.65 4.53 -11.95
N THR A 739 -11.44 5.27 -12.74
CA THR A 739 -12.36 6.31 -12.23
C THR A 739 -13.43 5.72 -11.32
N LEU A 740 -13.99 4.57 -11.70
CA LEU A 740 -14.96 3.85 -10.87
C LEU A 740 -14.35 3.44 -9.52
N ARG A 741 -13.13 2.94 -9.50
CA ARG A 741 -12.44 2.57 -8.26
C ARG A 741 -12.08 3.77 -7.40
N LYS A 742 -11.64 4.87 -8.00
CA LYS A 742 -11.38 6.13 -7.28
C LYS A 742 -12.65 6.61 -6.59
N TYR A 743 -13.76 6.70 -7.34
CA TYR A 743 -15.07 7.10 -6.84
C TYR A 743 -15.58 6.18 -5.71
N LEU A 744 -15.55 4.87 -5.90
CA LEU A 744 -15.95 3.91 -4.89
C LEU A 744 -14.99 3.89 -3.69
N GLY A 745 -13.73 4.23 -3.88
CA GLY A 745 -12.74 4.38 -2.81
C GLY A 745 -13.06 5.53 -1.87
N GLU A 746 -13.55 6.64 -2.39
CA GLU A 746 -14.05 7.77 -1.57
C GLU A 746 -15.30 7.37 -0.76
N MET A 747 -16.23 6.64 -1.39
CA MET A 747 -17.43 6.14 -0.72
C MET A 747 -17.13 5.06 0.33
N GLN A 748 -16.10 4.28 0.11
CA GLN A 748 -15.74 3.14 0.96
C GLN A 748 -15.49 3.57 2.40
N THR A 749 -14.84 4.71 2.61
CA THR A 749 -14.52 5.21 3.96
C THR A 749 -15.78 5.39 4.79
N LEU A 750 -16.87 5.87 4.18
CA LEU A 750 -18.16 6.03 4.81
C LEU A 750 -18.83 4.67 5.13
N PHE A 751 -18.66 3.68 4.26
CA PHE A 751 -19.18 2.33 4.49
C PHE A 751 -18.40 1.56 5.57
N GLU A 752 -17.10 1.79 5.70
CA GLU A 752 -16.28 1.19 6.76
C GLU A 752 -16.75 1.62 8.14
N VAL A 753 -17.21 2.84 8.28
CA VAL A 753 -17.75 3.36 9.54
C VAL A 753 -19.04 2.63 9.92
N ASP A 754 -19.99 2.45 8.98
CA ASP A 754 -21.22 1.67 9.24
C ASP A 754 -20.91 0.24 9.70
N LEU A 755 -19.89 -0.39 9.11
CA LEU A 755 -19.48 -1.72 9.48
C LEU A 755 -18.86 -1.79 10.89
N LEU A 756 -18.11 -0.76 11.32
CA LEU A 756 -17.57 -0.67 12.67
C LEU A 756 -18.67 -0.71 13.73
N PHE A 757 -19.76 -0.01 13.46
CA PHE A 757 -20.90 0.05 14.38
C PHE A 757 -21.73 -1.24 14.40
N LYS A 758 -21.72 -2.04 13.33
CA LYS A 758 -22.49 -3.30 13.26
C LYS A 758 -21.79 -4.50 13.88
N GLU A 759 -20.51 -4.65 13.69
CA GLU A 759 -19.82 -5.91 13.95
C GLU A 759 -18.76 -5.84 15.07
N GLY A 760 -18.41 -4.65 15.56
CA GLY A 760 -17.44 -4.44 16.66
C GLY A 760 -16.03 -4.97 16.41
N ASN A 761 -15.82 -5.79 15.39
CA ASN A 761 -14.53 -6.38 15.02
C ASN A 761 -14.57 -6.85 13.56
N ILE A 762 -14.30 -5.96 12.66
CA ILE A 762 -14.09 -6.38 11.27
C ILE A 762 -12.66 -6.82 11.11
N SER A 763 -12.48 -8.04 10.60
CA SER A 763 -11.17 -8.47 10.11
C SER A 763 -10.81 -7.61 8.89
N ARG A 764 -10.04 -6.59 9.14
CA ARG A 764 -9.82 -5.38 8.34
C ARG A 764 -9.14 -5.58 7.01
N GLU A 765 -8.60 -6.77 6.76
CA GLU A 765 -7.87 -7.07 5.53
C GLU A 765 -8.75 -7.39 4.36
N ARG A 766 -9.90 -7.91 4.64
CA ARG A 766 -10.87 -8.17 3.57
C ARG A 766 -11.54 -6.89 3.06
N SER A 767 -11.43 -5.78 3.81
CA SER A 767 -12.43 -4.73 3.64
C SER A 767 -12.22 -3.84 2.42
N ARG A 768 -11.01 -3.38 2.13
CA ARG A 768 -10.87 -2.25 1.19
C ARG A 768 -11.04 -2.62 -0.28
N LYS A 769 -10.19 -3.48 -0.81
CA LYS A 769 -10.30 -3.91 -2.22
C LYS A 769 -11.46 -4.88 -2.41
N VAL A 770 -11.68 -5.75 -1.43
CA VAL A 770 -12.77 -6.75 -1.43
C VAL A 770 -14.14 -6.10 -1.42
N PHE A 771 -14.36 -5.05 -0.63
CA PHE A 771 -15.65 -4.35 -0.60
C PHE A 771 -16.00 -3.74 -1.95
N ILE A 772 -15.10 -2.95 -2.55
CA ILE A 772 -15.31 -2.33 -3.87
C ILE A 772 -15.61 -3.40 -4.92
N ASN A 773 -14.81 -4.46 -4.92
CA ASN A 773 -14.96 -5.54 -5.89
C ASN A 773 -16.23 -6.35 -5.68
N ILE A 774 -16.65 -6.59 -4.42
CA ILE A 774 -17.94 -7.21 -4.11
C ILE A 774 -19.09 -6.30 -4.55
N LEU A 775 -18.98 -5.00 -4.34
CA LEU A 775 -19.98 -4.05 -4.79
C LEU A 775 -20.11 -4.06 -6.30
N ILE A 776 -19.00 -3.97 -7.03
CA ILE A 776 -18.97 -4.07 -8.49
C ILE A 776 -19.58 -5.39 -8.96
N ALA A 777 -19.19 -6.52 -8.36
CA ALA A 777 -19.73 -7.83 -8.69
C ALA A 777 -21.23 -7.94 -8.43
N LYS A 778 -21.74 -7.35 -7.34
CA LYS A 778 -23.19 -7.33 -7.05
C LYS A 778 -23.94 -6.48 -8.06
N VAL A 779 -23.43 -5.29 -8.37
CA VAL A 779 -24.02 -4.39 -9.35
C VAL A 779 -24.05 -5.05 -10.74
N LEU A 780 -22.94 -5.69 -11.15
CA LEU A 780 -22.90 -6.44 -12.43
C LEU A 780 -23.95 -7.54 -12.51
N ARG A 781 -24.10 -8.36 -11.46
CA ARG A 781 -25.12 -9.41 -11.41
C ARG A 781 -26.54 -8.86 -11.50
N GLU A 782 -26.81 -7.77 -10.81
CA GLU A 782 -28.11 -7.10 -10.85
C GLU A 782 -28.36 -6.50 -12.25
N THR A 783 -27.32 -5.93 -12.87
CA THR A 783 -27.40 -5.39 -14.24
C THR A 783 -27.69 -6.49 -15.26
N VAL A 784 -26.96 -7.61 -15.19
CA VAL A 784 -27.19 -8.77 -16.08
C VAL A 784 -28.64 -9.23 -15.98
N ARG A 785 -29.16 -9.47 -14.77
CA ARG A 785 -30.54 -9.91 -14.54
C ARG A 785 -31.57 -8.95 -15.08
N THR A 786 -31.36 -7.62 -14.93
CA THR A 786 -32.30 -6.61 -15.46
C THR A 786 -32.23 -6.49 -16.96
N THR A 787 -31.09 -6.77 -17.56
CA THR A 787 -30.92 -6.75 -19.02
C THR A 787 -31.51 -8.01 -19.66
N GLU A 788 -31.31 -9.17 -19.04
CA GLU A 788 -31.94 -10.45 -19.48
C GLU A 788 -33.46 -10.43 -19.34
N ALA A 789 -34.02 -9.74 -18.34
CA ALA A 789 -35.45 -9.61 -18.14
C ALA A 789 -36.09 -8.60 -19.13
N ALA A 790 -35.28 -7.75 -19.77
CA ALA A 790 -35.73 -6.73 -20.72
C ALA A 790 -35.53 -7.14 -22.19
N SER A 791 -34.76 -8.21 -22.44
CA SER A 791 -34.64 -8.91 -23.72
C SER A 791 -35.67 -10.03 -23.79
#